data_3a8bd7f1ad9c55d71fa727a19fc3c51a
#
_entry.id   3a8bd7f1ad9c55d71fa727a19fc3c51a
#
_cell.length_a   1.000
_cell.length_b   1.000
_cell.length_c   1.000
_cell.angle_alpha   90.00
_cell.angle_beta   90.00
_cell.angle_gamma   90.00
#
_symmetry.space_group_name_H-M   'P 1'
#
loop_
_entity.id
_entity.type
_entity.pdbx_description
1 polymer ?
#
loop_
_entity_poly.entity_id
_entity_poly.type
_entity_poly.pdbx_seq_one_letter_code
_entity_poly.pdbx_strand_id
1 'polypeptide(L)'
;MKVDLHMHTKKCKRGDSSKRNIKPEDLISKLTDNNVSICSITNHNHFDLDEFNTIYHSDINFCIFPGIELDIKFDNFHYHIVLVCNPKKADLFNETFDNESNRDYDSYFLTYNELIQKVTSFSPDDLILIPHFLDKDKERSFNIHNKNRLKEDLKSYIIFLETGNMKSMGIINDHNEISLLGSDVTDWEKYSNYYLPEIKFNITSFEKLIELAKDPSLFIKLLLQDSKHFKIRLPKSEISIYEDINVVFGEKGSGKTVLLEDYIYPYFNSSGFKTIFHEGKDYNDLYKQLIKEYEDAVSIPKDKTEILIQNLTDILGYHEHLPKNFITNFKEHRSKTLKNKKAQLIKKFYSKFSNDTVINFSSFISQINTNNTHINSVIDLNNSTDRDPNKKEKLNIELQDLKEHLLTQSINKYKMYFSYKNTESFLESLKNSISKKTGTTHLYNNIGFSKLVSSRLTRLENNHSFKKLINQTELEHNQTLGYLPQKGKITLNTKVSFLKSSDKFGEDSPYDKNSIKRNREIVKKLEDFNVLSYRNINDYFDIEEKSIDPEEFISQTLKKQSLVKINETENYKPSEGEQAILTISSILEDTSYDCYIFDEIERGLGNKYITTYLIPKIKYLRSLGKIIVLSTHNANIAVNTLPITTLYCNYDVEDKNIYYVGNMYSNCLEGVVDSQILTWEDKALIHLEGNANMFNVRRNVYGI
;
A
#
# COMPACT_ATOMS: atom_id res chain seq x y z
N MET A 1 -1.87 -18.72 26.00
CA MET A 1 -2.77 -19.63 26.70
C MET A 1 -3.02 -20.88 25.89
N LYS A 2 -3.10 -22.04 26.55
CA LYS A 2 -3.32 -23.33 25.90
C LYS A 2 -4.79 -23.57 25.58
N VAL A 3 -5.04 -24.21 24.43
CA VAL A 3 -6.38 -24.52 23.93
C VAL A 3 -6.50 -26.00 23.67
N ASP A 4 -7.53 -26.64 24.22
CA ASP A 4 -7.85 -28.06 24.01
C ASP A 4 -9.34 -28.21 23.71
N LEU A 5 -9.68 -28.21 22.43
CA LEU A 5 -11.07 -28.35 21.95
C LEU A 5 -11.46 -29.80 21.65
N HIS A 6 -10.58 -30.76 21.93
CA HIS A 6 -10.88 -32.18 21.76
C HIS A 6 -10.30 -33.01 22.91
N MET A 7 -11.11 -33.24 23.93
CA MET A 7 -10.75 -34.06 25.10
C MET A 7 -11.90 -34.93 25.57
N HIS A 8 -11.57 -36.11 26.11
CA HIS A 8 -12.54 -37.06 26.63
C HIS A 8 -12.48 -37.19 28.13
N THR A 9 -13.63 -37.15 28.77
CA THR A 9 -13.79 -37.32 30.26
C THR A 9 -14.37 -38.66 30.62
N LYS A 10 -14.94 -39.39 29.63
CA LYS A 10 -15.62 -40.68 29.88
C LYS A 10 -15.25 -41.70 28.79
N LYS A 11 -15.23 -42.95 29.21
CA LYS A 11 -15.21 -44.09 28.29
C LYS A 11 -16.63 -44.32 27.79
N CYS A 12 -16.93 -44.00 26.54
CA CYS A 12 -18.22 -44.16 25.89
C CYS A 12 -18.27 -45.42 25.02
N LYS A 13 -17.24 -45.70 24.27
CA LYS A 13 -17.14 -46.89 23.39
C LYS A 13 -16.36 -48.04 24.03
N ARG A 14 -16.61 -49.30 23.59
CA ARG A 14 -15.90 -50.46 24.10
C ARG A 14 -14.38 -50.35 23.88
N GLY A 15 -13.97 -49.76 22.76
CA GLY A 15 -12.57 -49.54 22.42
C GLY A 15 -11.87 -48.46 23.22
N ASP A 16 -12.62 -47.61 23.91
CA ASP A 16 -12.04 -46.50 24.69
C ASP A 16 -11.29 -47.00 25.93
N SER A 17 -10.22 -46.27 26.27
CA SER A 17 -9.45 -46.52 27.49
C SER A 17 -10.26 -46.21 28.71
N SER A 18 -10.21 -47.08 29.71
CA SER A 18 -10.82 -46.81 31.05
C SER A 18 -10.14 -45.64 31.76
N LYS A 19 -8.93 -45.27 31.39
CA LYS A 19 -8.17 -44.16 31.93
C LYS A 19 -8.65 -42.77 31.40
N ARG A 20 -9.64 -42.77 30.47
CA ARG A 20 -10.37 -41.56 30.07
C ARG A 20 -11.32 -41.07 31.17
N ASN A 21 -11.80 -41.97 32.04
CA ASN A 21 -12.70 -41.60 33.08
C ASN A 21 -12.01 -40.69 34.12
N ILE A 22 -12.54 -39.48 34.29
CA ILE A 22 -12.05 -38.50 35.26
C ILE A 22 -13.26 -37.83 35.96
N LYS A 23 -13.12 -37.48 37.22
CA LYS A 23 -14.15 -36.73 37.92
C LYS A 23 -14.03 -35.23 37.64
N PRO A 24 -15.13 -34.47 37.71
CA PRO A 24 -15.09 -33.01 37.47
C PRO A 24 -14.03 -32.26 38.31
N GLU A 25 -13.86 -32.58 39.59
CA GLU A 25 -12.89 -31.92 40.45
C GLU A 25 -11.45 -32.20 40.03
N ASP A 26 -11.16 -33.46 39.66
CA ASP A 26 -9.84 -33.87 39.18
C ASP A 26 -9.54 -33.27 37.82
N LEU A 27 -10.54 -33.14 36.91
CA LEU A 27 -10.44 -32.50 35.63
C LEU A 27 -10.07 -31.01 35.79
N ILE A 28 -10.80 -30.29 36.68
CA ILE A 28 -10.51 -28.89 36.95
C ILE A 28 -9.07 -28.71 37.42
N SER A 29 -8.59 -29.54 38.34
CA SER A 29 -7.22 -29.52 38.81
C SER A 29 -6.23 -29.77 37.66
N LYS A 30 -6.44 -30.80 36.86
CA LYS A 30 -5.57 -31.15 35.73
C LYS A 30 -5.47 -30.05 34.67
N LEU A 31 -6.58 -29.41 34.32
CA LEU A 31 -6.62 -28.32 33.35
C LEU A 31 -5.91 -27.07 33.91
N THR A 32 -6.12 -26.74 35.17
CA THR A 32 -5.47 -25.61 35.84
C THR A 32 -3.95 -25.83 35.96
N ASP A 33 -3.49 -27.01 36.39
CA ASP A 33 -2.09 -27.36 36.56
C ASP A 33 -1.32 -27.31 35.22
N ASN A 34 -2.02 -27.57 34.08
CA ASN A 34 -1.43 -27.51 32.75
C ASN A 34 -1.63 -26.17 32.04
N ASN A 35 -2.20 -25.16 32.72
CA ASN A 35 -2.48 -23.83 32.19
C ASN A 35 -3.37 -23.86 30.92
N VAL A 36 -4.36 -24.75 30.88
CA VAL A 36 -5.36 -24.78 29.82
C VAL A 36 -6.36 -23.68 30.09
N SER A 37 -6.61 -22.82 29.12
CA SER A 37 -7.48 -21.65 29.30
C SER A 37 -8.77 -21.75 28.50
N ILE A 38 -8.78 -22.57 27.44
CA ILE A 38 -9.98 -22.88 26.66
C ILE A 38 -10.03 -24.38 26.46
N CYS A 39 -11.18 -24.98 26.71
CA CYS A 39 -11.36 -26.41 26.49
C CYS A 39 -12.81 -26.77 26.11
N SER A 40 -12.96 -27.97 25.54
CA SER A 40 -14.28 -28.56 25.27
C SER A 40 -14.26 -30.04 25.58
N ILE A 41 -15.26 -30.52 26.31
CA ILE A 41 -15.48 -31.94 26.55
C ILE A 41 -16.20 -32.51 25.33
N THR A 42 -15.58 -33.50 24.68
CA THR A 42 -16.05 -34.04 23.40
C THR A 42 -16.05 -35.55 23.38
N ASN A 43 -16.80 -36.16 24.32
CA ASN A 43 -16.86 -37.61 24.39
C ASN A 43 -17.47 -38.22 23.11
N HIS A 44 -17.09 -39.46 22.81
CA HIS A 44 -17.53 -40.15 21.61
C HIS A 44 -19.06 -40.34 21.61
N ASN A 45 -19.75 -39.74 20.63
CA ASN A 45 -21.20 -39.81 20.42
C ASN A 45 -22.03 -39.46 21.65
N HIS A 46 -21.43 -38.80 22.63
CA HIS A 46 -22.05 -38.53 23.93
C HIS A 46 -21.71 -37.11 24.43
N PHE A 47 -22.74 -36.36 24.81
CA PHE A 47 -22.64 -35.09 25.53
C PHE A 47 -23.34 -35.21 26.88
N ASP A 48 -22.57 -35.13 27.97
CA ASP A 48 -23.10 -35.15 29.31
C ASP A 48 -23.38 -33.75 29.81
N LEU A 49 -24.64 -33.33 29.72
CA LEU A 49 -25.09 -31.99 30.12
C LEU A 49 -24.88 -31.75 31.62
N ASP A 50 -25.10 -32.76 32.48
CA ASP A 50 -24.94 -32.64 33.93
C ASP A 50 -23.47 -32.46 34.32
N GLU A 51 -22.59 -33.24 33.73
CA GLU A 51 -21.12 -33.07 33.87
C GLU A 51 -20.68 -31.69 33.43
N PHE A 52 -21.11 -31.28 32.25
CA PHE A 52 -20.78 -29.95 31.70
C PHE A 52 -21.27 -28.85 32.65
N ASN A 53 -22.51 -28.87 33.07
CA ASN A 53 -23.09 -27.87 33.98
C ASN A 53 -22.37 -27.83 35.33
N THR A 54 -21.99 -28.98 35.88
CA THR A 54 -21.24 -29.08 37.13
C THR A 54 -19.91 -28.32 37.03
N ILE A 55 -19.18 -28.46 35.95
CA ILE A 55 -17.89 -27.80 35.73
C ILE A 55 -18.11 -26.32 35.38
N TYR A 56 -19.05 -26.03 34.49
CA TYR A 56 -19.32 -24.68 34.00
C TYR A 56 -19.74 -23.70 35.11
N HIS A 57 -20.48 -24.18 36.10
CA HIS A 57 -20.92 -23.38 37.26
C HIS A 57 -19.94 -23.42 38.44
N SER A 58 -18.82 -24.12 38.33
CA SER A 58 -17.74 -24.10 39.32
C SER A 58 -16.91 -22.83 39.24
N ASP A 59 -16.18 -22.51 40.30
CA ASP A 59 -15.20 -21.40 40.29
C ASP A 59 -13.94 -21.83 39.56
N ILE A 60 -13.95 -21.61 38.22
CA ILE A 60 -12.88 -21.98 37.33
C ILE A 60 -12.26 -20.74 36.65
N ASN A 61 -10.96 -20.83 36.34
CA ASN A 61 -10.20 -19.76 35.70
C ASN A 61 -9.98 -20.01 34.20
N PHE A 62 -10.73 -20.92 33.59
CA PHE A 62 -10.67 -21.24 32.15
C PHE A 62 -12.09 -21.27 31.56
N CYS A 63 -12.17 -21.18 30.23
CA CYS A 63 -13.43 -21.30 29.50
C CYS A 63 -13.67 -22.75 29.10
N ILE A 64 -14.80 -23.32 29.48
CA ILE A 64 -15.24 -24.65 29.03
C ILE A 64 -16.45 -24.52 28.11
N PHE A 65 -16.44 -25.27 27.01
CA PHE A 65 -17.51 -25.28 26.02
C PHE A 65 -18.16 -26.67 25.91
N PRO A 66 -19.48 -26.74 25.67
CA PRO A 66 -20.13 -28.00 25.33
C PRO A 66 -19.59 -28.57 24.05
N GLY A 67 -19.36 -29.85 23.97
CA GLY A 67 -18.88 -30.48 22.74
C GLY A 67 -19.21 -31.97 22.64
N ILE A 68 -19.04 -32.51 21.47
CA ILE A 68 -19.25 -33.94 21.16
C ILE A 68 -18.33 -34.34 20.01
N GLU A 69 -17.74 -35.53 20.06
CA GLU A 69 -17.15 -36.16 18.91
C GLU A 69 -18.10 -37.12 18.25
N LEU A 70 -18.50 -36.91 17.02
CA LEU A 70 -19.48 -37.69 16.30
C LEU A 70 -18.83 -38.62 15.27
N ASP A 71 -19.30 -39.87 15.20
CA ASP A 71 -19.11 -40.70 14.06
C ASP A 71 -20.11 -40.29 12.98
N ILE A 72 -19.62 -40.01 11.78
CA ILE A 72 -20.46 -39.68 10.64
C ILE A 72 -20.18 -40.58 9.46
N LYS A 73 -21.24 -40.98 8.73
CA LYS A 73 -21.15 -41.72 7.51
C LYS A 73 -21.30 -40.78 6.33
N PHE A 74 -20.23 -40.66 5.54
CA PHE A 74 -20.20 -39.85 4.34
C PHE A 74 -19.80 -40.73 3.15
N ASP A 75 -20.68 -40.81 2.18
CA ASP A 75 -20.64 -41.85 1.12
C ASP A 75 -20.58 -43.27 1.72
N ASN A 76 -19.50 -44.01 1.51
CA ASN A 76 -19.33 -45.37 2.06
C ASN A 76 -18.30 -45.44 3.21
N PHE A 77 -17.84 -44.27 3.70
CA PHE A 77 -16.79 -44.20 4.72
C PHE A 77 -17.32 -43.59 5.99
N HIS A 78 -16.70 -43.93 7.12
CA HIS A 78 -16.94 -43.34 8.41
C HIS A 78 -15.85 -42.31 8.72
N TYR A 79 -16.27 -41.15 9.25
CA TYR A 79 -15.39 -40.05 9.61
C TYR A 79 -15.71 -39.61 11.04
N HIS A 80 -14.72 -38.94 11.68
CA HIS A 80 -14.92 -38.27 12.95
C HIS A 80 -15.00 -36.74 12.74
N ILE A 81 -15.93 -36.11 13.45
CA ILE A 81 -16.06 -34.69 13.54
C ILE A 81 -16.36 -34.26 14.97
N VAL A 82 -15.58 -33.34 15.47
CA VAL A 82 -15.87 -32.71 16.77
C VAL A 82 -16.74 -31.48 16.52
N LEU A 83 -17.78 -31.32 17.32
CA LEU A 83 -18.61 -30.14 17.40
C LEU A 83 -18.40 -29.47 18.74
N VAL A 84 -18.20 -28.13 18.72
CA VAL A 84 -18.06 -27.31 19.93
C VAL A 84 -19.09 -26.20 19.87
N CYS A 85 -19.90 -26.09 20.95
CA CYS A 85 -21.08 -25.25 20.98
C CYS A 85 -20.92 -24.08 21.98
N ASN A 86 -21.69 -23.02 21.73
CA ASN A 86 -21.85 -21.92 22.66
C ASN A 86 -22.49 -22.41 23.97
N PRO A 87 -21.91 -22.16 25.15
CA PRO A 87 -22.47 -22.54 26.44
C PRO A 87 -23.92 -22.12 26.64
N LYS A 88 -24.34 -20.99 26.10
CA LYS A 88 -25.72 -20.51 26.13
C LYS A 88 -26.73 -21.39 25.41
N LYS A 89 -26.24 -22.33 24.61
CA LYS A 89 -27.03 -23.28 23.80
C LYS A 89 -26.84 -24.74 24.22
N ALA A 90 -26.26 -24.97 25.40
CA ALA A 90 -25.97 -26.33 25.90
C ALA A 90 -27.19 -27.25 25.94
N ASP A 91 -28.36 -26.73 26.38
CA ASP A 91 -29.60 -27.49 26.41
C ASP A 91 -30.06 -27.91 25.02
N LEU A 92 -30.09 -26.95 24.06
CA LEU A 92 -30.44 -27.22 22.67
C LEU A 92 -29.43 -28.20 22.02
N PHE A 93 -28.15 -28.07 22.39
CA PHE A 93 -27.09 -28.97 21.91
C PHE A 93 -27.31 -30.39 22.39
N ASN A 94 -27.67 -30.57 23.66
CA ASN A 94 -28.04 -31.87 24.24
C ASN A 94 -29.27 -32.45 23.54
N GLU A 95 -30.36 -31.70 23.42
CA GLU A 95 -31.59 -32.12 22.75
C GLU A 95 -31.33 -32.52 21.26
N THR A 96 -30.42 -31.84 20.59
CA THR A 96 -30.14 -32.09 19.16
C THR A 96 -29.26 -33.31 18.98
N PHE A 97 -28.20 -33.47 19.75
CA PHE A 97 -27.16 -34.46 19.50
C PHE A 97 -27.17 -35.64 20.47
N ASP A 98 -27.72 -35.53 21.65
CA ASP A 98 -27.74 -36.61 22.67
C ASP A 98 -29.02 -36.69 23.53
N ASN A 99 -30.18 -36.80 22.88
CA ASN A 99 -31.48 -36.89 23.57
C ASN A 99 -31.98 -38.33 23.81
N GLU A 100 -31.22 -39.34 23.42
CA GLU A 100 -31.63 -40.76 23.52
C GLU A 100 -31.03 -41.41 24.77
N SER A 101 -31.85 -41.77 25.71
CA SER A 101 -31.44 -42.33 27.03
C SER A 101 -30.77 -43.71 27.00
N ASN A 102 -30.79 -44.45 25.89
CA ASN A 102 -30.22 -45.77 25.73
C ASN A 102 -29.43 -45.96 24.42
N ARG A 103 -28.69 -44.93 24.01
CA ARG A 103 -27.90 -44.98 22.80
C ARG A 103 -26.73 -45.97 22.93
N ASP A 104 -26.59 -46.87 21.95
CA ASP A 104 -25.37 -47.66 21.79
C ASP A 104 -24.30 -46.87 21.05
N TYR A 105 -23.38 -46.26 21.79
CA TYR A 105 -22.33 -45.40 21.27
C TYR A 105 -21.35 -46.11 20.31
N ASP A 106 -21.24 -47.43 20.37
CA ASP A 106 -20.39 -48.22 19.47
C ASP A 106 -20.95 -48.30 18.05
N SER A 107 -22.26 -48.36 17.92
CA SER A 107 -22.96 -48.52 16.63
C SER A 107 -23.57 -47.22 16.10
N TYR A 108 -23.61 -46.18 16.92
CA TYR A 108 -24.21 -44.90 16.55
C TYR A 108 -23.36 -44.15 15.52
N PHE A 109 -23.98 -43.67 14.47
CA PHE A 109 -23.43 -42.69 13.56
C PHE A 109 -24.54 -41.84 12.95
N LEU A 110 -24.18 -40.62 12.51
CA LEU A 110 -25.04 -39.77 11.70
C LEU A 110 -24.68 -39.91 10.25
N THR A 111 -25.67 -39.90 9.38
CA THR A 111 -25.39 -39.70 7.95
C THR A 111 -24.96 -38.25 7.72
N TYR A 112 -24.23 -37.97 6.63
CA TYR A 112 -23.82 -36.60 6.30
C TYR A 112 -25.00 -35.62 6.23
N ASN A 113 -26.13 -36.03 5.63
CA ASN A 113 -27.32 -35.18 5.52
C ASN A 113 -27.95 -34.88 6.87
N GLU A 114 -28.01 -35.88 7.77
CA GLU A 114 -28.50 -35.67 9.15
C GLU A 114 -27.58 -34.70 9.92
N LEU A 115 -26.26 -34.82 9.75
CA LEU A 115 -25.31 -33.86 10.33
C LEU A 115 -25.61 -32.44 9.85
N ILE A 116 -25.71 -32.21 8.53
CA ILE A 116 -26.02 -30.90 7.97
C ILE A 116 -27.35 -30.36 8.52
N GLN A 117 -28.38 -31.18 8.56
CA GLN A 117 -29.70 -30.79 9.10
C GLN A 117 -29.60 -30.37 10.57
N LYS A 118 -28.90 -31.15 11.41
CA LYS A 118 -28.72 -30.85 12.82
C LYS A 118 -27.86 -29.59 13.06
N VAL A 119 -26.76 -29.45 12.32
CA VAL A 119 -25.88 -28.28 12.39
C VAL A 119 -26.62 -27.00 11.99
N THR A 120 -27.44 -27.04 10.94
CA THR A 120 -28.19 -25.87 10.46
C THR A 120 -29.33 -25.43 11.38
N SER A 121 -29.66 -26.21 12.43
CA SER A 121 -30.56 -25.75 13.51
C SER A 121 -29.92 -24.75 14.47
N PHE A 122 -28.59 -24.59 14.42
CA PHE A 122 -27.84 -23.59 15.19
C PHE A 122 -27.48 -22.40 14.31
N SER A 123 -27.33 -21.23 14.93
CA SER A 123 -26.68 -20.11 14.25
C SER A 123 -25.21 -20.44 13.96
N PRO A 124 -24.64 -19.94 12.83
CA PRO A 124 -23.22 -20.08 12.55
C PRO A 124 -22.30 -19.54 13.66
N ASP A 125 -22.80 -18.58 14.46
CA ASP A 125 -22.06 -18.02 15.59
C ASP A 125 -22.17 -18.85 16.89
N ASP A 126 -22.96 -19.92 16.87
CA ASP A 126 -23.15 -20.77 18.05
C ASP A 126 -22.42 -22.13 17.94
N LEU A 127 -21.78 -22.43 16.82
CA LEU A 127 -21.17 -23.74 16.61
C LEU A 127 -19.85 -23.66 15.86
N ILE A 128 -18.86 -24.41 16.34
CA ILE A 128 -17.58 -24.66 15.65
C ILE A 128 -17.52 -26.13 15.23
N LEU A 129 -17.14 -26.42 14.00
CA LEU A 129 -16.94 -27.76 13.49
C LEU A 129 -15.45 -28.06 13.38
N ILE A 130 -15.03 -29.22 13.86
CA ILE A 130 -13.62 -29.65 13.85
C ILE A 130 -13.53 -31.06 13.28
N PRO A 131 -13.56 -31.25 11.95
CA PRO A 131 -13.34 -32.56 11.33
C PRO A 131 -11.90 -33.03 11.56
N HIS A 132 -11.73 -34.31 11.86
CA HIS A 132 -10.43 -34.96 11.74
C HIS A 132 -9.95 -34.85 10.29
N PHE A 133 -8.71 -34.42 10.09
CA PHE A 133 -8.22 -34.13 8.74
C PHE A 133 -6.88 -34.78 8.47
N LEU A 134 -6.74 -35.36 7.29
CA LEU A 134 -5.52 -35.99 6.76
C LEU A 134 -4.94 -37.06 7.70
N ASP A 135 -3.96 -36.69 8.51
CA ASP A 135 -3.13 -37.57 9.34
C ASP A 135 -3.58 -37.72 10.80
N LYS A 136 -4.72 -37.10 11.18
CA LYS A 136 -5.25 -37.25 12.55
C LYS A 136 -5.62 -38.69 12.85
N ASP A 137 -6.37 -39.34 11.93
CA ASP A 137 -6.72 -40.75 11.96
C ASP A 137 -6.63 -41.29 10.54
N LYS A 138 -5.94 -42.42 10.38
CA LYS A 138 -5.72 -43.03 9.04
C LYS A 138 -6.99 -43.47 8.34
N GLU A 139 -8.02 -43.88 9.08
CA GLU A 139 -9.24 -44.46 8.54
C GLU A 139 -10.45 -43.55 8.63
N ARG A 140 -10.45 -42.56 9.53
CA ARG A 140 -11.61 -41.73 9.88
C ARG A 140 -11.41 -40.23 9.70
N SER A 141 -10.37 -39.83 8.98
CA SER A 141 -10.10 -38.44 8.66
C SER A 141 -10.67 -38.04 7.32
N PHE A 142 -11.22 -36.83 7.26
CA PHE A 142 -11.65 -36.21 6.01
C PHE A 142 -10.47 -36.07 5.04
N ASN A 143 -10.72 -36.40 3.79
CA ASN A 143 -9.84 -36.03 2.70
C ASN A 143 -10.15 -34.62 2.19
N ILE A 144 -9.32 -34.10 1.26
CA ILE A 144 -9.46 -32.76 0.69
C ILE A 144 -10.84 -32.58 0.00
N HIS A 145 -11.33 -33.61 -0.70
CA HIS A 145 -12.62 -33.54 -1.42
C HIS A 145 -13.78 -33.35 -0.45
N ASN A 146 -13.86 -34.22 0.56
CA ASN A 146 -14.94 -34.21 1.55
C ASN A 146 -14.90 -32.97 2.46
N LYS A 147 -13.68 -32.48 2.79
CA LYS A 147 -13.50 -31.19 3.46
C LYS A 147 -14.07 -30.03 2.62
N ASN A 148 -13.76 -29.98 1.34
CA ASN A 148 -14.24 -28.91 0.48
C ASN A 148 -15.77 -28.92 0.37
N ARG A 149 -16.37 -30.11 0.24
CA ARG A 149 -17.83 -30.23 0.25
C ARG A 149 -18.45 -29.76 1.55
N LEU A 150 -17.88 -30.15 2.70
CA LEU A 150 -18.34 -29.65 4.02
C LEU A 150 -18.28 -28.11 4.10
N LYS A 151 -17.20 -27.51 3.57
CA LYS A 151 -17.04 -26.06 3.52
C LYS A 151 -18.03 -25.37 2.57
N GLU A 152 -18.40 -26.02 1.48
CA GLU A 152 -19.41 -25.49 0.54
C GLU A 152 -20.81 -25.53 1.15
N ASP A 153 -21.18 -26.64 1.80
CA ASP A 153 -22.50 -26.83 2.40
C ASP A 153 -22.69 -25.96 3.65
N LEU A 154 -21.62 -25.66 4.39
CA LEU A 154 -21.61 -24.89 5.67
C LEU A 154 -20.74 -23.63 5.58
N LYS A 155 -20.84 -22.86 4.49
CA LYS A 155 -20.01 -21.67 4.22
C LYS A 155 -19.93 -20.62 5.34
N SER A 156 -21.03 -20.47 6.09
CA SER A 156 -21.12 -19.47 7.14
C SER A 156 -20.59 -19.93 8.49
N TYR A 157 -20.32 -21.23 8.64
CA TYR A 157 -19.84 -21.82 9.89
C TYR A 157 -18.33 -21.78 9.99
N ILE A 158 -17.83 -21.69 11.22
CA ILE A 158 -16.41 -21.80 11.52
C ILE A 158 -16.00 -23.27 11.47
N ILE A 159 -15.00 -23.59 10.66
CA ILE A 159 -14.45 -24.93 10.51
C ILE A 159 -12.97 -24.89 10.81
N PHE A 160 -12.55 -25.56 11.89
CA PHE A 160 -11.15 -25.81 12.20
C PHE A 160 -10.79 -27.21 11.71
N LEU A 161 -9.55 -27.42 11.28
CA LEU A 161 -9.09 -28.73 10.81
C LEU A 161 -8.22 -29.38 11.90
N GLU A 162 -8.58 -30.55 12.39
CA GLU A 162 -7.76 -31.24 13.37
C GLU A 162 -6.80 -32.21 12.69
N THR A 163 -5.51 -32.04 12.96
CA THR A 163 -4.44 -32.86 12.41
C THR A 163 -3.74 -33.68 13.50
N GLY A 164 -2.97 -34.69 13.09
CA GLY A 164 -2.29 -35.60 14.04
C GLY A 164 -0.99 -35.05 14.63
N ASN A 165 -0.42 -33.97 14.06
CA ASN A 165 0.87 -33.44 14.51
C ASN A 165 1.07 -31.94 14.13
N MET A 166 2.03 -31.31 14.83
CA MET A 166 2.36 -29.90 14.64
C MET A 166 2.81 -29.55 13.20
N LYS A 167 3.50 -30.45 12.53
CA LYS A 167 3.99 -30.17 11.16
C LYS A 167 2.82 -30.03 10.19
N SER A 168 1.85 -30.95 10.27
CA SER A 168 0.64 -30.89 9.45
C SER A 168 -0.22 -29.68 9.80
N MET A 169 -0.35 -29.36 11.08
CA MET A 169 -1.01 -28.12 11.54
C MET A 169 -0.36 -26.87 10.93
N GLY A 170 0.97 -26.78 11.00
CA GLY A 170 1.69 -25.63 10.45
C GLY A 170 1.52 -25.48 8.93
N ILE A 171 1.57 -26.61 8.19
CA ILE A 171 1.37 -26.59 6.73
C ILE A 171 -0.03 -26.10 6.37
N ILE A 172 -1.07 -26.56 7.07
CA ILE A 172 -2.46 -26.16 6.79
C ILE A 172 -2.66 -24.68 7.14
N ASN A 173 -2.13 -24.24 8.27
CA ASN A 173 -2.18 -22.82 8.66
C ASN A 173 -1.46 -21.91 7.64
N ASP A 174 -0.37 -22.37 7.03
CA ASP A 174 0.31 -21.63 5.95
C ASP A 174 -0.55 -21.45 4.68
N HIS A 175 -1.53 -22.34 4.48
CA HIS A 175 -2.55 -22.20 3.44
C HIS A 175 -3.77 -21.36 3.85
N ASN A 176 -3.67 -20.62 4.94
CA ASN A 176 -4.74 -19.76 5.48
C ASN A 176 -6.02 -20.54 5.85
N GLU A 177 -5.88 -21.78 6.29
CA GLU A 177 -6.93 -22.60 6.88
C GLU A 177 -6.60 -22.86 8.35
N ILE A 178 -7.52 -22.58 9.26
CA ILE A 178 -7.26 -22.75 10.70
C ILE A 178 -7.17 -24.24 11.00
N SER A 179 -6.02 -24.65 11.53
CA SER A 179 -5.79 -26.00 12.01
C SER A 179 -5.36 -25.99 13.48
N LEU A 180 -5.91 -26.90 14.25
CA LEU A 180 -5.62 -27.08 15.67
C LEU A 180 -5.23 -28.54 15.95
N LEU A 181 -4.62 -28.73 17.12
CA LEU A 181 -4.41 -30.04 17.74
C LEU A 181 -5.25 -30.12 19.02
N GLY A 182 -5.98 -31.20 19.18
CA GLY A 182 -6.61 -31.54 20.45
C GLY A 182 -5.83 -32.63 21.18
N SER A 183 -6.01 -32.79 22.47
CA SER A 183 -5.35 -33.84 23.24
C SER A 183 -5.86 -35.23 22.89
N ASP A 184 -7.15 -35.35 22.55
CA ASP A 184 -7.82 -36.66 22.34
C ASP A 184 -7.38 -37.65 23.47
N VAL A 185 -7.46 -37.16 24.71
CA VAL A 185 -6.81 -37.78 25.84
C VAL A 185 -7.28 -39.22 26.05
N THR A 186 -6.33 -40.12 26.15
CA THR A 186 -6.56 -41.55 26.43
C THR A 186 -6.18 -41.96 27.86
N ASP A 187 -5.33 -41.16 28.50
CA ASP A 187 -4.84 -41.39 29.86
C ASP A 187 -4.58 -40.04 30.55
N TRP A 188 -5.41 -39.66 31.50
CA TRP A 188 -5.30 -38.38 32.23
C TRP A 188 -4.03 -38.24 33.08
N GLU A 189 -3.36 -39.33 33.44
CA GLU A 189 -2.06 -39.24 34.12
C GLU A 189 -0.96 -38.72 33.22
N LYS A 190 -1.14 -38.87 31.89
CA LYS A 190 -0.19 -38.42 30.87
C LYS A 190 -0.59 -37.11 30.20
N TYR A 191 -1.63 -36.42 30.70
CA TYR A 191 -2.18 -35.23 30.07
C TYR A 191 -1.13 -34.12 29.84
N SER A 192 -0.20 -33.95 30.79
CA SER A 192 0.91 -32.99 30.67
C SER A 192 1.88 -33.22 29.48
N ASN A 193 1.85 -34.43 28.89
CA ASN A 193 2.71 -34.81 27.78
C ASN A 193 2.10 -34.48 26.42
N TYR A 194 0.80 -34.11 26.37
CA TYR A 194 0.18 -33.71 25.09
C TYR A 194 0.63 -32.30 24.73
N TYR A 195 0.93 -32.14 23.44
CA TYR A 195 1.16 -30.82 22.87
C TYR A 195 -0.18 -30.15 22.56
N LEU A 196 -0.41 -29.02 23.18
CA LEU A 196 -1.59 -28.20 22.93
C LEU A 196 -1.20 -26.89 22.26
N PRO A 197 -1.95 -26.43 21.27
CA PRO A 197 -1.69 -25.14 20.64
C PRO A 197 -1.89 -23.99 21.63
N GLU A 198 -1.14 -22.92 21.47
CA GLU A 198 -1.19 -21.74 22.32
C GLU A 198 -1.67 -20.54 21.51
N ILE A 199 -2.70 -19.86 22.00
CA ILE A 199 -3.13 -18.55 21.51
C ILE A 199 -2.52 -17.47 22.38
N LYS A 200 -2.02 -16.40 21.76
CA LYS A 200 -1.33 -15.29 22.46
C LYS A 200 -2.25 -14.47 23.39
N PHE A 201 -3.56 -14.51 23.18
CA PHE A 201 -4.53 -13.76 23.98
C PHE A 201 -5.30 -14.65 24.93
N ASN A 202 -5.70 -14.08 26.07
CA ASN A 202 -6.64 -14.71 26.96
C ASN A 202 -8.06 -14.43 26.45
N ILE A 203 -8.69 -15.43 25.81
CA ILE A 203 -10.05 -15.35 25.30
C ILE A 203 -11.00 -15.75 26.44
N THR A 204 -11.96 -14.89 26.73
CA THR A 204 -12.82 -15.03 27.91
C THR A 204 -14.25 -15.49 27.62
N SER A 205 -14.60 -15.70 26.33
CA SER A 205 -15.93 -16.24 25.97
C SER A 205 -15.91 -16.91 24.59
N PHE A 206 -16.96 -17.73 24.35
CA PHE A 206 -17.17 -18.41 23.06
C PHE A 206 -17.36 -17.41 21.92
N GLU A 207 -18.12 -16.35 22.14
CA GLU A 207 -18.37 -15.31 21.14
C GLU A 207 -17.08 -14.62 20.68
N LYS A 208 -16.17 -14.34 21.62
CA LYS A 208 -14.87 -13.76 21.30
C LYS A 208 -13.98 -14.71 20.51
N LEU A 209 -14.08 -16.02 20.78
CA LEU A 209 -13.38 -17.04 20.00
C LEU A 209 -13.92 -17.09 18.55
N ILE A 210 -15.25 -17.07 18.39
CA ILE A 210 -15.91 -17.04 17.08
C ILE A 210 -15.51 -15.79 16.28
N GLU A 211 -15.59 -14.60 16.91
CA GLU A 211 -15.21 -13.36 16.20
C GLU A 211 -13.76 -13.36 15.75
N LEU A 212 -12.85 -13.90 16.56
CA LEU A 212 -11.45 -14.06 16.18
C LEU A 212 -11.29 -15.07 15.03
N ALA A 213 -12.03 -16.18 15.06
CA ALA A 213 -11.96 -17.23 14.05
C ALA A 213 -12.55 -16.82 12.68
N LYS A 214 -13.41 -15.80 12.65
CA LYS A 214 -13.90 -15.20 11.39
C LYS A 214 -12.79 -14.57 10.53
N ASP A 215 -11.62 -14.30 11.13
CA ASP A 215 -10.44 -13.85 10.42
C ASP A 215 -9.31 -14.88 10.54
N PRO A 216 -9.24 -15.88 9.63
CA PRO A 216 -8.25 -16.94 9.71
C PRO A 216 -6.81 -16.44 9.74
N SER A 217 -6.50 -15.36 9.02
CA SER A 217 -5.14 -14.82 8.98
C SER A 217 -4.68 -14.27 10.33
N LEU A 218 -5.59 -13.61 11.06
CA LEU A 218 -5.32 -13.12 12.41
C LEU A 218 -5.23 -14.28 13.40
N PHE A 219 -6.17 -15.22 13.35
CA PHE A 219 -6.18 -16.38 14.24
C PHE A 219 -4.89 -17.20 14.14
N ILE A 220 -4.46 -17.49 12.90
CA ILE A 220 -3.24 -18.23 12.62
C ILE A 220 -1.99 -17.46 13.08
N LYS A 221 -1.95 -16.15 12.85
CA LYS A 221 -0.87 -15.30 13.34
C LYS A 221 -0.71 -15.38 14.86
N LEU A 222 -1.81 -15.44 15.57
CA LEU A 222 -1.83 -15.55 17.03
C LEU A 222 -1.44 -16.96 17.53
N LEU A 223 -1.59 -17.99 16.70
CA LEU A 223 -1.17 -19.35 17.01
C LEU A 223 0.33 -19.59 16.79
N LEU A 224 0.88 -19.05 15.68
CA LEU A 224 2.17 -19.49 15.14
C LEU A 224 3.31 -18.47 15.30
N GLN A 225 3.01 -17.19 15.46
CA GLN A 225 4.00 -16.12 15.38
C GLN A 225 4.02 -15.26 16.64
N ASP A 226 5.22 -14.87 17.05
CA ASP A 226 5.39 -13.73 17.92
C ASP A 226 5.12 -12.46 17.13
N SER A 227 4.07 -11.73 17.52
CA SER A 227 3.75 -10.45 16.88
C SER A 227 4.88 -9.47 17.18
N LYS A 228 5.52 -8.95 16.13
CA LYS A 228 6.49 -7.87 16.28
C LYS A 228 5.81 -6.67 16.94
N HIS A 229 6.49 -6.10 17.91
CA HIS A 229 6.03 -4.90 18.59
C HIS A 229 7.15 -3.90 18.79
N PHE A 230 6.78 -2.65 18.85
CA PHE A 230 7.67 -1.52 19.00
C PHE A 230 7.37 -0.82 20.31
N LYS A 231 8.39 -0.66 21.16
CA LYS A 231 8.25 0.03 22.44
C LYS A 231 8.45 1.52 22.27
N ILE A 232 7.42 2.27 22.55
CA ILE A 232 7.42 3.74 22.44
C ILE A 232 7.47 4.32 23.85
N ARG A 233 8.47 5.16 24.09
CA ARG A 233 8.66 5.82 25.37
C ARG A 233 7.71 7.00 25.52
N LEU A 234 7.03 7.03 26.63
CA LEU A 234 6.24 8.16 27.12
C LEU A 234 6.98 8.80 28.32
N PRO A 235 6.60 9.99 28.77
CA PRO A 235 7.30 10.69 29.86
C PRO A 235 7.44 9.90 31.15
N LYS A 236 6.49 9.03 31.49
CA LYS A 236 6.48 8.24 32.73
C LYS A 236 6.46 6.72 32.50
N SER A 237 6.42 6.25 31.24
CA SER A 237 6.13 4.83 30.92
C SER A 237 6.53 4.44 29.51
N GLU A 238 6.24 3.21 29.12
CA GLU A 238 6.38 2.71 27.74
C GLU A 238 5.07 2.05 27.30
N ILE A 239 4.73 2.22 26.01
CA ILE A 239 3.64 1.48 25.37
C ILE A 239 4.18 0.60 24.25
N SER A 240 3.48 -0.48 23.96
CA SER A 240 3.80 -1.37 22.83
C SER A 240 2.80 -1.16 21.69
N ILE A 241 3.32 -0.86 20.50
CA ILE A 241 2.57 -0.81 19.24
C ILE A 241 2.96 -2.03 18.41
N TYR A 242 2.01 -2.77 17.92
CA TYR A 242 2.22 -4.02 17.18
C TYR A 242 2.22 -3.80 15.67
N GLU A 243 2.94 -4.64 14.95
CA GLU A 243 2.88 -4.73 13.47
C GLU A 243 1.55 -5.38 13.05
N ASP A 244 0.49 -4.66 13.36
CA ASP A 244 -0.91 -5.05 13.18
C ASP A 244 -1.82 -3.82 13.38
N ILE A 245 -3.12 -4.04 13.59
CA ILE A 245 -4.08 -2.99 13.94
C ILE A 245 -4.03 -2.70 15.44
N ASN A 246 -3.76 -1.43 15.77
CA ASN A 246 -3.75 -0.88 17.11
C ASN A 246 -4.83 0.20 17.19
N VAL A 247 -5.78 0.08 18.09
CA VAL A 247 -6.89 1.02 18.23
C VAL A 247 -6.69 1.88 19.48
N VAL A 248 -6.84 3.18 19.33
CA VAL A 248 -6.80 4.17 20.40
C VAL A 248 -8.21 4.71 20.63
N PHE A 249 -8.73 4.63 21.84
CA PHE A 249 -10.03 5.18 22.17
C PHE A 249 -10.03 5.85 23.56
N GLY A 250 -11.06 6.62 23.85
CA GLY A 250 -11.18 7.37 25.10
C GLY A 250 -12.03 8.62 24.90
N GLU A 251 -12.28 9.36 25.97
CA GLU A 251 -13.07 10.57 25.93
C GLU A 251 -12.44 11.67 25.05
N LYS A 252 -13.25 12.59 24.57
CA LYS A 252 -12.74 13.76 23.84
C LYS A 252 -11.90 14.63 24.79
N GLY A 253 -10.67 14.96 24.37
CA GLY A 253 -9.71 15.69 25.21
C GLY A 253 -8.84 14.80 26.11
N SER A 254 -8.96 13.45 26.04
CA SER A 254 -8.15 12.52 26.84
C SER A 254 -6.71 12.33 26.34
N GLY A 255 -6.25 13.09 25.35
CA GLY A 255 -4.88 13.05 24.85
C GLY A 255 -4.62 12.03 23.74
N LYS A 256 -5.65 11.53 23.04
CA LYS A 256 -5.48 10.62 21.88
C LYS A 256 -4.60 11.23 20.80
N THR A 257 -4.92 12.45 20.34
CA THR A 257 -4.13 13.15 19.32
C THR A 257 -2.69 13.37 19.78
N VAL A 258 -2.50 13.78 21.04
CA VAL A 258 -1.15 13.95 21.65
C VAL A 258 -0.37 12.64 21.60
N LEU A 259 -1.01 11.50 21.92
CA LEU A 259 -0.36 10.18 21.84
C LEU A 259 0.08 9.85 20.41
N LEU A 260 -0.78 10.12 19.42
CA LEU A 260 -0.50 9.83 18.03
C LEU A 260 0.54 10.78 17.44
N GLU A 261 0.39 12.08 17.63
CA GLU A 261 1.20 13.13 16.98
C GLU A 261 2.55 13.35 17.65
N ASP A 262 2.60 13.37 19.00
CA ASP A 262 3.81 13.71 19.73
C ASP A 262 4.69 12.50 20.04
N TYR A 263 4.13 11.26 20.06
CA TYR A 263 4.88 10.07 20.46
C TYR A 263 4.93 9.00 19.37
N ILE A 264 3.78 8.57 18.82
CA ILE A 264 3.74 7.42 17.90
C ILE A 264 4.29 7.81 16.53
N TYR A 265 3.79 8.89 15.92
CA TYR A 265 4.22 9.33 14.60
C TYR A 265 5.73 9.68 14.56
N PRO A 266 6.30 10.48 15.48
CA PRO A 266 7.71 10.80 15.46
C PRO A 266 8.60 9.58 15.64
N TYR A 267 8.17 8.60 16.46
CA TYR A 267 8.91 7.36 16.64
C TYR A 267 9.08 6.60 15.32
N PHE A 268 8.00 6.32 14.61
CA PHE A 268 8.07 5.56 13.35
C PHE A 268 8.78 6.35 12.27
N ASN A 269 8.50 7.64 12.14
CA ASN A 269 9.14 8.50 11.15
C ASN A 269 10.67 8.59 11.36
N SER A 270 11.12 8.71 12.60
CA SER A 270 12.56 8.76 12.93
C SER A 270 13.25 7.39 12.85
N SER A 271 12.50 6.31 12.99
CA SER A 271 13.03 4.92 12.89
C SER A 271 13.18 4.43 11.45
N GLY A 272 12.90 5.26 10.45
CA GLY A 272 13.09 4.94 9.03
C GLY A 272 11.91 4.24 8.37
N PHE A 273 10.75 4.15 9.03
CA PHE A 273 9.52 3.67 8.43
C PHE A 273 8.91 4.77 7.54
N LYS A 274 8.44 4.39 6.35
CA LYS A 274 7.63 5.29 5.55
C LYS A 274 6.26 5.43 6.21
N THR A 275 6.07 6.51 6.96
CA THR A 275 4.90 6.72 7.82
C THR A 275 3.99 7.81 7.27
N ILE A 276 2.68 7.57 7.28
CA ILE A 276 1.68 8.58 7.00
C ILE A 276 0.87 8.87 8.28
N PHE A 277 0.66 10.16 8.56
CA PHE A 277 -0.24 10.62 9.60
C PHE A 277 -1.39 11.39 8.97
N HIS A 278 -2.61 10.96 9.25
CA HIS A 278 -3.83 11.59 8.74
C HIS A 278 -4.73 12.00 9.91
N GLU A 279 -5.01 13.27 10.00
CA GLU A 279 -5.94 13.85 10.95
C GLU A 279 -7.31 14.04 10.29
N GLY A 280 -8.38 13.57 10.93
CA GLY A 280 -9.76 13.68 10.44
C GLY A 280 -10.33 15.11 10.50
N LYS A 281 -9.53 16.12 10.13
CA LYS A 281 -9.91 17.52 10.09
C LYS A 281 -9.64 18.11 8.70
N ASP A 282 -10.39 19.16 8.36
CA ASP A 282 -10.16 19.98 7.16
C ASP A 282 -10.06 19.20 5.83
N TYR A 283 -10.95 18.23 5.64
CA TYR A 283 -11.01 17.41 4.41
C TYR A 283 -11.04 18.23 3.12
N ASN A 284 -11.61 19.42 3.13
CA ASN A 284 -11.61 20.32 1.97
C ASN A 284 -10.19 20.69 1.55
N ASP A 285 -9.32 21.00 2.52
CA ASP A 285 -7.95 21.41 2.21
C ASP A 285 -7.07 20.21 1.88
N LEU A 286 -7.26 19.09 2.56
CA LEU A 286 -6.60 17.83 2.22
C LEU A 286 -6.99 17.33 0.83
N TYR A 287 -8.27 17.43 0.47
CA TYR A 287 -8.75 17.11 -0.87
C TYR A 287 -8.14 18.02 -1.94
N LYS A 288 -8.04 19.34 -1.67
CA LYS A 288 -7.36 20.26 -2.59
C LYS A 288 -5.88 19.93 -2.74
N GLN A 289 -5.20 19.58 -1.63
CA GLN A 289 -3.80 19.12 -1.69
C GLN A 289 -3.67 17.84 -2.52
N LEU A 290 -4.53 16.84 -2.33
CA LEU A 290 -4.56 15.63 -3.13
C LEU A 290 -4.73 15.92 -4.63
N ILE A 291 -5.68 16.79 -4.98
CA ILE A 291 -5.88 17.20 -6.38
C ILE A 291 -4.62 17.86 -6.92
N LYS A 292 -4.00 18.77 -6.14
CA LYS A 292 -2.80 19.47 -6.55
C LYS A 292 -1.60 18.53 -6.72
N GLU A 293 -1.40 17.58 -5.83
CA GLU A 293 -0.34 16.56 -5.96
C GLU A 293 -0.49 15.74 -7.25
N TYR A 294 -1.72 15.34 -7.57
CA TYR A 294 -2.00 14.63 -8.80
C TYR A 294 -1.83 15.51 -10.05
N GLU A 295 -2.19 16.78 -9.98
CA GLU A 295 -1.91 17.75 -11.04
C GLU A 295 -0.42 17.96 -11.25
N ASP A 296 0.35 18.08 -10.17
CA ASP A 296 1.79 18.32 -10.23
C ASP A 296 2.58 17.11 -10.76
N ALA A 297 2.07 15.91 -10.53
CA ALA A 297 2.65 14.68 -11.07
C ALA A 297 2.56 14.58 -12.60
N VAL A 298 1.62 15.31 -13.24
CA VAL A 298 1.45 15.30 -14.69
C VAL A 298 2.32 16.36 -15.33
N SER A 299 3.26 15.95 -16.18
CA SER A 299 4.17 16.83 -16.91
C SER A 299 4.22 16.49 -18.39
N ILE A 300 4.59 17.47 -19.21
CA ILE A 300 4.89 17.22 -20.63
C ILE A 300 6.21 16.44 -20.73
N PRO A 301 6.32 15.44 -21.62
CA PRO A 301 7.56 14.71 -21.84
C PRO A 301 8.75 15.63 -22.08
N LYS A 302 9.88 15.34 -21.44
CA LYS A 302 11.10 16.17 -21.46
C LYS A 302 11.60 16.44 -22.87
N ASP A 303 11.52 15.46 -23.76
CA ASP A 303 11.91 15.58 -25.17
C ASP A 303 11.17 16.72 -25.90
N LYS A 304 9.86 16.86 -25.67
CA LYS A 304 9.06 17.95 -26.27
C LYS A 304 9.40 19.30 -25.65
N THR A 305 9.63 19.34 -24.35
CA THR A 305 10.00 20.57 -23.64
C THR A 305 11.38 21.05 -24.07
N GLU A 306 12.36 20.16 -24.17
CA GLU A 306 13.71 20.48 -24.66
C GLU A 306 13.69 21.03 -26.08
N ILE A 307 12.91 20.45 -27.00
CA ILE A 307 12.76 20.95 -28.37
C ILE A 307 12.17 22.37 -28.39
N LEU A 308 11.17 22.63 -27.51
CA LEU A 308 10.57 23.97 -27.41
C LEU A 308 11.56 25.00 -26.87
N ILE A 309 12.32 24.67 -25.83
CA ILE A 309 13.37 25.53 -25.27
C ILE A 309 14.42 25.83 -26.32
N GLN A 310 14.90 24.81 -27.05
CA GLN A 310 15.88 24.99 -28.09
C GLN A 310 15.36 25.87 -29.23
N ASN A 311 14.13 25.61 -29.71
CA ASN A 311 13.51 26.40 -30.77
C ASN A 311 13.33 27.87 -30.34
N LEU A 312 12.91 28.12 -29.12
CA LEU A 312 12.74 29.46 -28.57
C LEU A 312 14.09 30.17 -28.41
N THR A 313 15.10 29.49 -27.91
CA THR A 313 16.46 30.00 -27.79
C THR A 313 17.01 30.40 -29.14
N ASP A 314 16.83 29.57 -30.17
CA ASP A 314 17.27 29.85 -31.54
C ASP A 314 16.49 31.03 -32.17
N ILE A 315 15.20 31.18 -31.88
CA ILE A 315 14.37 32.29 -32.34
C ILE A 315 14.84 33.60 -31.68
N LEU A 316 14.98 33.61 -30.35
CA LEU A 316 15.38 34.83 -29.60
C LEU A 316 16.83 35.25 -29.86
N GLY A 317 17.72 34.29 -30.03
CA GLY A 317 19.15 34.50 -30.31
C GLY A 317 19.50 34.84 -31.78
N TYR A 318 18.50 34.86 -32.67
CA TYR A 318 18.75 35.02 -34.09
C TYR A 318 19.20 36.42 -34.48
N HIS A 319 20.38 36.48 -35.07
CA HIS A 319 20.92 37.70 -35.69
C HIS A 319 21.23 37.45 -37.16
N GLU A 320 20.55 38.17 -38.02
CA GLU A 320 20.86 38.17 -39.42
C GLU A 320 21.89 39.24 -39.74
N HIS A 321 23.02 38.83 -40.33
CA HIS A 321 24.01 39.77 -40.81
C HIS A 321 23.46 40.56 -42.01
N LEU A 322 23.45 41.88 -41.87
CA LEU A 322 22.98 42.77 -42.94
C LEU A 322 23.79 42.60 -44.19
N PRO A 323 23.16 42.63 -45.39
CA PRO A 323 23.85 42.56 -46.67
C PRO A 323 24.99 43.58 -46.84
N LYS A 324 24.85 44.73 -46.17
CA LYS A 324 25.87 45.79 -46.13
C LYS A 324 27.18 45.30 -45.53
N ASN A 325 27.17 44.53 -44.51
CA ASN A 325 28.37 43.95 -43.90
C ASN A 325 28.99 42.86 -44.77
N PHE A 326 28.17 42.11 -45.49
CA PHE A 326 28.67 41.14 -46.48
C PHE A 326 29.48 41.79 -47.60
N ILE A 327 28.96 42.86 -48.18
CA ILE A 327 29.60 43.57 -49.24
C ILE A 327 30.91 44.23 -48.78
N THR A 328 30.91 44.82 -47.60
CA THR A 328 32.09 45.43 -47.00
C THR A 328 33.15 44.39 -46.70
N ASN A 329 32.79 43.30 -46.04
CA ASN A 329 33.72 42.22 -45.75
C ASN A 329 34.25 41.56 -47.01
N PHE A 330 33.43 41.41 -48.07
CA PHE A 330 33.87 40.93 -49.39
C PHE A 330 34.86 41.84 -50.02
N LYS A 331 34.59 43.14 -50.00
CA LYS A 331 35.51 44.14 -50.56
C LYS A 331 36.85 44.15 -49.84
N GLU A 332 36.83 44.10 -48.50
CA GLU A 332 38.06 44.02 -47.72
C GLU A 332 38.84 42.74 -47.95
N HIS A 333 38.18 41.61 -48.02
CA HIS A 333 38.82 40.35 -48.34
C HIS A 333 39.44 40.34 -49.71
N ARG A 334 38.73 40.84 -50.73
CA ARG A 334 39.21 40.93 -52.08
C ARG A 334 40.39 41.92 -52.18
N SER A 335 40.36 43.00 -51.48
CA SER A 335 41.45 43.96 -51.44
C SER A 335 42.73 43.40 -50.84
N LYS A 336 42.61 42.64 -49.79
CA LYS A 336 43.71 41.92 -49.14
C LYS A 336 44.26 40.80 -49.98
N THR A 337 43.42 40.04 -50.72
CA THR A 337 43.84 38.96 -51.64
C THR A 337 44.51 39.48 -52.89
N LEU A 338 44.08 40.60 -53.40
CA LEU A 338 44.70 41.22 -54.57
C LEU A 338 46.10 41.85 -54.30
N LYS A 339 46.31 42.29 -53.04
CA LYS A 339 47.63 42.83 -52.61
C LYS A 339 48.66 41.71 -52.41
N ASN A 340 48.26 40.48 -52.13
CA ASN A 340 49.15 39.33 -51.96
C ASN A 340 49.09 38.42 -53.19
N LYS A 341 49.88 38.71 -54.22
CA LYS A 341 49.98 37.97 -55.51
C LYS A 341 50.39 36.47 -55.37
N LYS A 342 50.76 36.01 -54.15
CA LYS A 342 51.15 34.62 -53.82
C LYS A 342 50.12 33.80 -53.11
N ALA A 343 48.97 34.37 -52.65
CA ALA A 343 47.96 33.65 -51.90
C ALA A 343 46.80 33.24 -52.80
N GLN A 344 46.69 31.97 -53.10
CA GLN A 344 45.48 31.43 -53.71
C GLN A 344 44.35 31.44 -52.65
N LEU A 345 43.15 31.77 -53.11
CA LEU A 345 41.94 31.65 -52.29
C LEU A 345 41.84 30.22 -51.73
N ILE A 346 41.93 30.08 -50.45
CA ILE A 346 41.67 28.81 -49.79
C ILE A 346 40.20 28.49 -50.03
N LYS A 347 39.98 27.49 -50.92
CA LYS A 347 38.62 27.00 -51.14
C LYS A 347 38.03 26.56 -49.82
N LYS A 348 36.80 26.94 -49.61
CA LYS A 348 35.98 26.63 -48.46
C LYS A 348 36.07 25.14 -48.08
N PHE A 349 36.71 24.85 -46.96
CA PHE A 349 36.65 23.53 -46.40
C PHE A 349 35.33 23.44 -45.59
N TYR A 350 34.35 22.79 -46.15
CA TYR A 350 33.20 22.35 -45.36
C TYR A 350 33.67 21.16 -44.55
N SER A 351 33.93 21.35 -43.28
CA SER A 351 33.83 20.20 -42.37
C SER A 351 32.36 19.86 -42.31
N LYS A 352 31.98 18.73 -42.85
CA LYS A 352 30.66 18.12 -42.64
C LYS A 352 30.47 17.66 -41.19
N PHE A 353 31.28 18.13 -40.29
CA PHE A 353 31.30 17.78 -38.91
C PHE A 353 30.28 18.67 -38.20
N SER A 354 29.12 18.12 -37.93
CA SER A 354 28.06 18.80 -37.22
C SER A 354 28.30 18.74 -35.69
N ASN A 355 27.81 19.71 -34.97
CA ASN A 355 27.76 19.67 -33.50
C ASN A 355 27.03 18.41 -32.98
N ASP A 356 26.25 17.75 -33.84
CA ASP A 356 25.49 16.55 -33.55
C ASP A 356 26.35 15.42 -32.96
N THR A 357 27.64 15.30 -33.40
CA THR A 357 28.53 14.26 -32.85
C THR A 357 28.93 14.53 -31.39
N VAL A 358 29.09 15.81 -31.05
CA VAL A 358 29.41 16.22 -29.66
C VAL A 358 28.19 16.07 -28.74
N ILE A 359 27.04 16.53 -29.21
CA ILE A 359 25.76 16.43 -28.51
C ILE A 359 25.39 14.96 -28.32
N ASN A 360 25.49 14.15 -29.38
CA ASN A 360 25.20 12.72 -29.33
C ASN A 360 26.15 11.97 -28.39
N PHE A 361 27.44 12.37 -28.29
CA PHE A 361 28.36 11.77 -27.36
C PHE A 361 27.98 12.11 -25.88
N SER A 362 27.66 13.35 -25.61
CA SER A 362 27.28 13.82 -24.27
C SER A 362 25.98 13.13 -23.74
N SER A 363 24.97 13.06 -24.60
CA SER A 363 23.72 12.38 -24.28
C SER A 363 23.92 10.87 -24.11
N PHE A 364 24.76 10.26 -24.93
CA PHE A 364 25.10 8.85 -24.83
C PHE A 364 25.80 8.50 -23.49
N ILE A 365 26.78 9.32 -23.07
CA ILE A 365 27.47 9.14 -21.81
C ILE A 365 26.51 9.31 -20.63
N SER A 366 25.60 10.28 -20.69
CA SER A 366 24.55 10.46 -19.67
C SER A 366 23.66 9.22 -19.55
N GLN A 367 23.19 8.68 -20.69
CA GLN A 367 22.38 7.44 -20.70
C GLN A 367 23.14 6.24 -20.11
N ILE A 368 24.41 6.07 -20.45
CA ILE A 368 25.23 4.97 -19.89
C ILE A 368 25.42 5.12 -18.40
N ASN A 369 25.65 6.33 -17.89
CA ASN A 369 25.76 6.57 -16.47
C ASN A 369 24.45 6.23 -15.74
N THR A 370 23.31 6.64 -16.30
CA THR A 370 21.99 6.28 -15.77
C THR A 370 21.77 4.77 -15.77
N ASN A 371 22.11 4.10 -16.88
CA ASN A 371 21.98 2.64 -16.97
C ASN A 371 22.89 1.91 -15.97
N ASN A 372 24.12 2.38 -15.78
CA ASN A 372 25.04 1.83 -14.79
C ASN A 372 24.50 1.99 -13.34
N THR A 373 23.87 3.12 -13.04
CA THR A 373 23.22 3.34 -11.74
C THR A 373 22.09 2.35 -11.53
N HIS A 374 21.23 2.15 -12.55
CA HIS A 374 20.15 1.18 -12.49
C HIS A 374 20.66 -0.26 -12.35
N ILE A 375 21.72 -0.65 -13.08
CA ILE A 375 22.33 -1.98 -12.96
C ILE A 375 22.87 -2.20 -11.53
N ASN A 376 23.54 -1.22 -10.95
CA ASN A 376 24.02 -1.29 -9.58
C ASN A 376 22.85 -1.48 -8.59
N SER A 377 21.79 -0.73 -8.75
CA SER A 377 20.59 -0.87 -7.91
C SER A 377 19.97 -2.28 -8.02
N VAL A 378 19.96 -2.86 -9.22
CA VAL A 378 19.48 -4.24 -9.42
C VAL A 378 20.42 -5.27 -8.77
N ILE A 379 21.74 -5.06 -8.83
CA ILE A 379 22.72 -5.92 -8.15
C ILE A 379 22.50 -5.86 -6.62
N ASP A 380 22.33 -4.67 -6.07
CA ASP A 380 22.10 -4.47 -4.64
C ASP A 380 20.80 -5.13 -4.19
N LEU A 381 19.73 -4.97 -5.00
CA LEU A 381 18.45 -5.61 -4.76
C LEU A 381 18.57 -7.15 -4.82
N ASN A 382 19.26 -7.67 -5.84
CA ASN A 382 19.48 -9.13 -5.96
C ASN A 382 20.25 -9.69 -4.76
N ASN A 383 21.22 -8.95 -4.23
CA ASN A 383 21.99 -9.36 -3.07
C ASN A 383 21.17 -9.34 -1.77
N SER A 384 20.19 -8.45 -1.66
CA SER A 384 19.32 -8.30 -0.48
C SER A 384 18.12 -9.26 -0.45
N THR A 385 17.79 -9.95 -1.56
CA THR A 385 16.65 -10.87 -1.62
C THR A 385 17.02 -12.26 -1.11
N ASP A 386 16.04 -13.00 -0.58
CA ASP A 386 16.19 -14.41 -0.15
C ASP A 386 16.07 -15.39 -1.34
N ARG A 387 17.01 -15.33 -2.27
CA ARG A 387 17.07 -16.24 -3.43
C ARG A 387 18.19 -17.27 -3.25
N ASP A 388 18.07 -18.36 -3.99
CA ASP A 388 19.12 -19.39 -4.13
C ASP A 388 20.47 -18.71 -4.49
N PRO A 389 21.55 -18.98 -3.74
CA PRO A 389 22.87 -18.40 -3.95
C PRO A 389 23.40 -18.56 -5.39
N ASN A 390 23.19 -19.72 -6.01
CA ASN A 390 23.63 -19.99 -7.37
C ASN A 390 22.90 -19.12 -8.42
N LYS A 391 21.63 -18.83 -8.19
CA LYS A 391 20.84 -17.96 -9.05
C LYS A 391 21.21 -16.48 -8.88
N LYS A 392 21.58 -16.07 -7.65
CA LYS A 392 22.10 -14.73 -7.38
C LYS A 392 23.40 -14.49 -8.10
N GLU A 393 24.34 -15.43 -7.98
CA GLU A 393 25.67 -15.36 -8.60
C GLU A 393 25.56 -15.29 -10.12
N LYS A 394 24.74 -16.15 -10.73
CA LYS A 394 24.53 -16.14 -12.18
C LYS A 394 24.00 -14.81 -12.69
N LEU A 395 22.99 -14.23 -12.01
CA LEU A 395 22.45 -12.92 -12.40
C LEU A 395 23.47 -11.79 -12.23
N ASN A 396 24.26 -11.83 -11.16
CA ASN A 396 25.30 -10.83 -10.93
C ASN A 396 26.40 -10.90 -12.02
N ILE A 397 26.78 -12.09 -12.49
CA ILE A 397 27.71 -12.26 -13.60
C ILE A 397 27.12 -11.67 -14.89
N GLU A 398 25.88 -11.98 -15.24
CA GLU A 398 25.21 -11.43 -16.44
C GLU A 398 25.10 -9.89 -16.39
N LEU A 399 24.82 -9.31 -15.23
CA LEU A 399 24.79 -7.86 -15.04
C LEU A 399 26.16 -7.22 -15.12
N GLN A 400 27.20 -7.92 -14.65
CA GLN A 400 28.60 -7.48 -14.77
C GLN A 400 29.06 -7.50 -16.24
N ASP A 401 28.75 -8.55 -17.00
CA ASP A 401 29.01 -8.63 -18.44
C ASP A 401 28.33 -7.49 -19.21
N LEU A 402 27.10 -7.16 -18.86
CA LEU A 402 26.40 -6.03 -19.42
C LEU A 402 27.13 -4.69 -19.15
N LYS A 403 27.65 -4.48 -17.92
CA LYS A 403 28.44 -3.30 -17.58
C LYS A 403 29.72 -3.21 -18.40
N GLU A 404 30.43 -4.32 -18.62
CA GLU A 404 31.64 -4.38 -19.43
C GLU A 404 31.34 -4.06 -20.91
N HIS A 405 30.20 -4.57 -21.43
CA HIS A 405 29.73 -4.24 -22.77
C HIS A 405 29.44 -2.74 -22.92
N LEU A 406 28.73 -2.13 -21.98
CA LEU A 406 28.45 -0.69 -21.96
C LEU A 406 29.73 0.14 -21.87
N LEU A 407 30.70 -0.28 -21.09
CA LEU A 407 31.99 0.35 -20.95
C LEU A 407 32.76 0.31 -22.31
N THR A 408 32.76 -0.86 -22.94
CA THR A 408 33.40 -1.04 -24.27
C THR A 408 32.79 -0.15 -25.35
N GLN A 409 31.45 -0.04 -25.36
CA GLN A 409 30.75 0.88 -26.25
C GLN A 409 31.14 2.36 -25.96
N SER A 410 31.23 2.71 -24.66
CA SER A 410 31.66 4.06 -24.25
C SER A 410 33.05 4.39 -24.74
N ILE A 411 34.01 3.47 -24.60
CA ILE A 411 35.39 3.63 -25.09
C ILE A 411 35.41 3.82 -26.60
N ASN A 412 34.65 3.03 -27.34
CA ASN A 412 34.60 3.15 -28.80
C ASN A 412 34.02 4.50 -29.26
N LYS A 413 32.94 4.94 -28.64
CA LYS A 413 32.33 6.25 -28.89
C LYS A 413 33.27 7.39 -28.50
N TYR A 414 33.98 7.25 -27.36
CA TYR A 414 34.98 8.23 -26.94
C TYR A 414 36.14 8.32 -27.92
N LYS A 415 36.67 7.18 -28.41
CA LYS A 415 37.71 7.16 -29.45
C LYS A 415 37.27 7.91 -30.73
N MET A 416 36.07 7.69 -31.18
CA MET A 416 35.49 8.39 -32.32
C MET A 416 35.38 9.90 -32.06
N TYR A 417 34.81 10.29 -30.93
CA TYR A 417 34.67 11.69 -30.50
C TYR A 417 36.05 12.38 -30.40
N PHE A 418 36.99 11.74 -29.73
CA PHE A 418 38.31 12.29 -29.51
C PHE A 418 39.10 12.44 -30.84
N SER A 419 39.03 11.43 -31.69
CA SER A 419 39.63 11.51 -33.05
C SER A 419 39.05 12.68 -33.87
N TYR A 420 37.73 12.84 -33.78
CA TYR A 420 37.01 13.92 -34.39
C TYR A 420 37.48 15.29 -33.87
N LYS A 421 37.48 15.48 -32.57
CA LYS A 421 37.86 16.73 -31.91
C LYS A 421 39.33 17.13 -32.22
N ASN A 422 40.22 16.14 -32.26
CA ASN A 422 41.61 16.36 -32.60
C ASN A 422 41.76 16.77 -34.08
N THR A 423 40.99 16.13 -34.97
CA THR A 423 41.00 16.49 -36.41
C THR A 423 40.48 17.91 -36.61
N GLU A 424 39.41 18.30 -35.92
CA GLU A 424 38.86 19.66 -35.97
C GLU A 424 39.87 20.69 -35.46
N SER A 425 40.48 20.44 -34.30
CA SER A 425 41.50 21.31 -33.72
C SER A 425 42.72 21.43 -34.60
N PHE A 426 43.15 20.33 -35.22
CA PHE A 426 44.27 20.34 -36.21
C PHE A 426 43.94 21.16 -37.44
N LEU A 427 42.74 20.97 -38.02
CA LEU A 427 42.28 21.73 -39.19
C LEU A 427 42.16 23.24 -38.86
N GLU A 428 41.71 23.57 -37.68
CA GLU A 428 41.62 24.97 -37.25
C GLU A 428 42.99 25.60 -37.02
N SER A 429 43.92 24.87 -36.43
CA SER A 429 45.32 25.27 -36.29
C SER A 429 45.99 25.45 -37.65
N LEU A 430 45.72 24.54 -38.59
CA LEU A 430 46.22 24.62 -39.95
C LEU A 430 45.67 25.87 -40.69
N LYS A 431 44.34 26.10 -40.58
CA LYS A 431 43.68 27.29 -41.14
C LYS A 431 44.30 28.58 -40.59
N ASN A 432 44.51 28.64 -39.27
CA ASN A 432 45.12 29.79 -38.62
C ASN A 432 46.57 30.03 -39.08
N SER A 433 47.35 28.96 -39.21
CA SER A 433 48.72 29.00 -39.68
C SER A 433 48.81 29.50 -41.13
N ILE A 434 47.90 28.99 -41.99
CA ILE A 434 47.82 29.45 -43.41
C ILE A 434 47.39 30.93 -43.50
N SER A 435 46.34 31.29 -42.66
CA SER A 435 45.89 32.70 -42.64
C SER A 435 47.02 33.65 -42.20
N LYS A 436 47.78 33.22 -41.19
CA LYS A 436 48.92 34.00 -40.64
C LYS A 436 50.03 34.17 -41.73
N LYS A 437 50.34 33.10 -42.49
CA LYS A 437 51.35 33.12 -43.53
C LYS A 437 50.91 33.85 -44.77
N THR A 438 49.62 33.79 -45.12
CA THR A 438 49.10 34.37 -46.39
C THR A 438 48.53 35.79 -46.20
N GLY A 439 48.35 36.22 -44.96
CA GLY A 439 47.66 37.47 -44.61
C GLY A 439 46.17 37.49 -44.97
N THR A 440 45.59 36.33 -45.31
CA THR A 440 44.18 36.20 -45.66
C THR A 440 43.39 35.60 -44.51
N THR A 441 42.19 36.12 -44.23
CA THR A 441 41.31 35.57 -43.13
C THR A 441 40.42 34.47 -43.71
N HIS A 442 40.43 33.33 -43.08
CA HIS A 442 39.52 32.21 -43.37
C HIS A 442 38.07 32.45 -42.92
N LEU A 443 37.85 33.42 -42.04
CA LEU A 443 36.55 33.80 -41.49
C LEU A 443 35.54 34.31 -42.54
N TYR A 444 36.02 34.82 -43.64
CA TYR A 444 35.17 35.31 -44.71
C TYR A 444 34.28 34.23 -45.35
N ASN A 445 34.73 32.97 -45.37
CA ASN A 445 34.03 31.88 -46.02
C ASN A 445 32.74 31.45 -45.30
N ASN A 446 32.49 32.00 -44.16
CA ASN A 446 31.28 31.68 -43.35
C ASN A 446 30.07 32.57 -43.69
N ILE A 447 30.25 33.57 -44.55
CA ILE A 447 29.23 34.57 -44.85
C ILE A 447 28.94 34.51 -46.37
N GLY A 448 28.14 33.57 -46.80
CA GLY A 448 27.69 33.42 -48.18
C GLY A 448 26.18 33.39 -48.30
N PHE A 449 25.65 33.61 -49.49
CA PHE A 449 24.23 33.57 -49.79
C PHE A 449 23.59 32.25 -49.34
N SER A 450 24.23 31.11 -49.58
CA SER A 450 23.75 29.81 -49.15
C SER A 450 23.62 29.69 -47.64
N LYS A 451 24.52 30.31 -46.86
CA LYS A 451 24.42 30.30 -45.38
C LYS A 451 23.30 31.21 -44.90
N LEU A 452 23.09 32.35 -45.57
CA LEU A 452 21.97 33.23 -45.30
C LEU A 452 20.63 32.49 -45.53
N VAL A 453 20.50 31.82 -46.69
CA VAL A 453 19.31 31.03 -47.02
C VAL A 453 19.13 29.87 -46.01
N SER A 454 20.18 29.12 -45.73
CA SER A 454 20.16 28.04 -44.76
C SER A 454 19.71 28.54 -43.37
N SER A 455 20.30 29.64 -42.89
CA SER A 455 19.94 30.26 -41.63
C SER A 455 18.47 30.71 -41.58
N ARG A 456 17.94 31.26 -42.67
CA ARG A 456 16.52 31.62 -42.77
C ARG A 456 15.60 30.40 -42.79
N LEU A 457 16.01 29.33 -43.52
CA LEU A 457 15.26 28.09 -43.54
C LEU A 457 15.20 27.44 -42.16
N THR A 458 16.33 27.32 -41.47
CA THR A 458 16.38 26.80 -40.10
C THR A 458 15.47 27.63 -39.18
N ARG A 459 15.49 28.94 -39.28
CA ARG A 459 14.61 29.81 -38.48
C ARG A 459 13.12 29.59 -38.80
N LEU A 460 12.79 29.39 -40.08
CA LEU A 460 11.45 29.04 -40.51
C LEU A 460 10.99 27.69 -39.88
N GLU A 461 11.86 26.69 -39.97
CA GLU A 461 11.63 25.35 -39.40
C GLU A 461 11.43 25.41 -37.88
N ASN A 462 12.32 26.12 -37.16
CA ASN A 462 12.22 26.29 -35.73
C ASN A 462 10.92 27.01 -35.31
N ASN A 463 10.57 28.08 -36.01
CA ASN A 463 9.32 28.80 -35.74
C ASN A 463 8.08 27.97 -36.07
N HIS A 464 8.13 27.22 -37.18
CA HIS A 464 7.03 26.30 -37.52
C HIS A 464 6.89 25.17 -36.49
N SER A 465 8.00 24.56 -36.10
CA SER A 465 8.05 23.53 -35.06
C SER A 465 7.54 24.06 -33.73
N PHE A 466 7.98 25.25 -33.32
CA PHE A 466 7.51 25.88 -32.09
C PHE A 466 5.97 26.12 -32.10
N LYS A 467 5.44 26.73 -33.17
CA LYS A 467 4.01 26.95 -33.36
C LYS A 467 3.20 25.64 -33.35
N LYS A 468 3.72 24.63 -34.04
CA LYS A 468 3.08 23.31 -34.12
C LYS A 468 3.02 22.67 -32.73
N LEU A 469 4.12 22.67 -31.96
CA LEU A 469 4.18 22.07 -30.64
C LEU A 469 3.26 22.79 -29.66
N ILE A 470 3.27 24.14 -29.63
CA ILE A 470 2.36 24.90 -28.75
C ILE A 470 0.88 24.63 -29.08
N ASN A 471 0.53 24.55 -30.37
CA ASN A 471 -0.87 24.42 -30.78
C ASN A 471 -1.40 22.98 -30.74
N GLN A 472 -0.51 21.98 -30.92
CA GLN A 472 -0.92 20.57 -31.05
C GLN A 472 -0.57 19.71 -29.85
N THR A 473 0.25 20.20 -28.91
CA THR A 473 0.55 19.42 -27.70
C THR A 473 -0.59 19.58 -26.70
N GLU A 474 -1.40 18.56 -26.62
CA GLU A 474 -2.40 18.38 -25.57
C GLU A 474 -2.22 16.96 -25.04
N LEU A 475 -2.03 16.85 -23.75
CA LEU A 475 -1.91 15.57 -23.05
C LEU A 475 -3.07 15.46 -22.08
N GLU A 476 -3.72 14.33 -22.11
CA GLU A 476 -4.81 14.00 -21.21
C GLU A 476 -4.37 12.81 -20.35
N HIS A 477 -4.43 12.97 -19.05
CA HIS A 477 -4.05 11.95 -18.09
C HIS A 477 -5.19 11.70 -17.11
N ASN A 478 -5.60 10.44 -16.98
CA ASN A 478 -6.65 10.02 -16.08
C ASN A 478 -6.01 9.30 -14.88
N GLN A 479 -6.22 9.84 -13.69
CA GLN A 479 -5.79 9.23 -12.43
C GLN A 479 -7.00 8.86 -11.59
N THR A 480 -6.93 7.72 -10.92
CA THR A 480 -8.01 7.28 -10.02
C THR A 480 -7.87 7.99 -8.68
N LEU A 481 -8.88 8.77 -8.29
CA LEU A 481 -8.98 9.40 -6.98
C LEU A 481 -9.50 8.44 -5.90
N GLY A 482 -10.35 7.51 -6.27
CA GLY A 482 -10.95 6.55 -5.36
C GLY A 482 -12.27 6.00 -5.87
N TYR A 483 -13.02 5.38 -4.96
CA TYR A 483 -14.31 4.75 -5.25
C TYR A 483 -15.39 5.26 -4.30
N LEU A 484 -16.50 5.72 -4.85
CA LEU A 484 -17.69 6.09 -4.08
C LEU A 484 -18.75 4.98 -4.16
N PRO A 485 -19.23 4.44 -3.02
CA PRO A 485 -20.08 3.23 -3.00
C PRO A 485 -21.36 3.27 -3.85
N GLN A 486 -21.88 4.47 -4.11
CA GLN A 486 -23.10 4.65 -4.89
C GLN A 486 -22.86 5.18 -6.31
N LYS A 487 -21.64 5.65 -6.61
CA LYS A 487 -21.32 6.38 -7.85
C LYS A 487 -20.21 5.73 -8.67
N GLY A 488 -19.54 4.73 -8.11
CA GLY A 488 -18.48 4.01 -8.78
C GLY A 488 -17.11 4.70 -8.70
N LYS A 489 -16.31 4.47 -9.70
CA LYS A 489 -14.92 4.97 -9.79
C LYS A 489 -14.90 6.48 -10.06
N ILE A 490 -14.16 7.20 -9.24
CA ILE A 490 -13.93 8.63 -9.42
C ILE A 490 -12.51 8.84 -9.93
N THR A 491 -12.38 9.62 -10.99
CA THR A 491 -11.10 9.90 -11.63
C THR A 491 -10.84 11.40 -11.72
N LEU A 492 -9.58 11.77 -11.65
CA LEU A 492 -9.10 13.10 -12.00
C LEU A 492 -8.59 13.04 -13.45
N ASN A 493 -9.23 13.79 -14.32
CA ASN A 493 -8.80 13.98 -15.68
C ASN A 493 -8.01 15.28 -15.76
N THR A 494 -6.70 15.19 -15.91
CA THR A 494 -5.82 16.34 -16.03
C THR A 494 -5.41 16.51 -17.48
N LYS A 495 -5.77 17.65 -18.05
CA LYS A 495 -5.33 18.10 -19.38
C LYS A 495 -4.18 19.07 -19.21
N VAL A 496 -3.07 18.77 -19.88
CA VAL A 496 -1.89 19.63 -19.93
C VAL A 496 -1.70 20.11 -21.35
N SER A 497 -1.67 21.41 -21.53
CA SER A 497 -1.45 22.06 -22.81
C SER A 497 -0.59 23.31 -22.64
N PHE A 498 -0.10 23.87 -23.73
CA PHE A 498 0.54 25.17 -23.69
C PHE A 498 -0.49 26.30 -23.77
N LEU A 499 -0.15 27.41 -23.14
CA LEU A 499 -0.93 28.63 -23.19
C LEU A 499 -1.05 29.13 -24.64
N LYS A 500 -2.29 29.38 -25.07
CA LYS A 500 -2.58 30.07 -26.34
C LYS A 500 -2.93 31.52 -26.06
N SER A 501 -2.68 32.39 -27.02
CA SER A 501 -3.03 33.81 -26.88
C SER A 501 -4.52 34.07 -26.62
N SER A 502 -5.38 33.16 -27.11
CA SER A 502 -6.83 33.19 -26.91
C SER A 502 -7.31 32.68 -25.55
N ASP A 503 -6.45 32.02 -24.76
CA ASP A 503 -6.86 31.39 -23.51
C ASP A 503 -7.25 32.41 -22.43
N LYS A 504 -8.32 32.10 -21.71
CA LYS A 504 -8.73 32.88 -20.52
C LYS A 504 -8.20 32.16 -19.28
N PHE A 505 -7.60 32.93 -18.39
CA PHE A 505 -7.19 32.45 -17.06
C PHE A 505 -8.29 32.75 -16.05
N GLY A 506 -8.58 31.79 -15.18
CA GLY A 506 -9.44 31.99 -14.03
C GLY A 506 -8.73 32.81 -12.93
N GLU A 507 -9.50 33.23 -11.93
CA GLU A 507 -8.96 33.97 -10.77
C GLU A 507 -8.01 33.13 -9.90
N ASP A 508 -8.09 31.80 -10.01
CA ASP A 508 -7.31 30.81 -9.24
C ASP A 508 -6.01 30.39 -9.93
N SER A 509 -5.51 31.13 -10.91
CA SER A 509 -4.23 30.81 -11.53
C SER A 509 -3.07 30.96 -10.54
N PRO A 510 -2.17 29.96 -10.43
CA PRO A 510 -1.02 30.01 -9.53
C PRO A 510 0.01 31.10 -9.92
N TYR A 511 -0.14 31.70 -11.11
CA TYR A 511 0.78 32.71 -11.62
C TYR A 511 0.31 34.13 -11.32
N ASP A 512 1.25 35.03 -11.07
CA ASP A 512 0.98 36.46 -10.94
C ASP A 512 0.27 36.99 -12.19
N LYS A 513 -0.76 37.81 -12.01
CA LYS A 513 -1.57 38.37 -13.12
C LYS A 513 -0.74 39.13 -14.16
N ASN A 514 0.30 39.81 -13.70
CA ASN A 514 1.20 40.57 -14.59
C ASN A 514 2.08 39.63 -15.46
N SER A 515 2.61 38.57 -14.85
CA SER A 515 3.39 37.54 -15.55
C SER A 515 2.55 36.82 -16.60
N ILE A 516 1.29 36.47 -16.27
CA ILE A 516 0.36 35.86 -17.22
C ILE A 516 0.09 36.79 -18.40
N LYS A 517 -0.19 38.06 -18.16
CA LYS A 517 -0.44 39.03 -19.23
C LYS A 517 0.78 39.17 -20.14
N ARG A 518 1.97 39.30 -19.57
CA ARG A 518 3.23 39.38 -20.29
C ARG A 518 3.47 38.14 -21.17
N ASN A 519 3.32 36.95 -20.57
CA ASN A 519 3.54 35.68 -21.29
C ASN A 519 2.54 35.50 -22.44
N ARG A 520 1.27 35.88 -22.26
CA ARG A 520 0.27 35.88 -23.34
C ARG A 520 0.64 36.81 -24.49
N GLU A 521 1.13 37.98 -24.18
CA GLU A 521 1.58 38.95 -25.22
C GLU A 521 2.78 38.39 -25.97
N ILE A 522 3.72 37.74 -25.31
CA ILE A 522 4.85 37.09 -25.94
C ILE A 522 4.42 35.90 -26.79
N VAL A 523 3.53 35.03 -26.28
CA VAL A 523 2.97 33.92 -27.07
C VAL A 523 2.29 34.46 -28.34
N LYS A 524 1.49 35.52 -28.22
CA LYS A 524 0.86 36.17 -29.37
C LYS A 524 1.88 36.70 -30.37
N LYS A 525 2.92 37.37 -29.87
CA LYS A 525 4.00 37.83 -30.75
C LYS A 525 4.72 36.68 -31.46
N LEU A 526 4.93 35.53 -30.75
CA LEU A 526 5.53 34.35 -31.37
C LEU A 526 4.58 33.68 -32.38
N GLU A 527 3.29 33.64 -32.10
CA GLU A 527 2.26 33.14 -33.03
C GLU A 527 2.17 33.99 -34.30
N ASP A 528 2.17 35.31 -34.15
CA ASP A 528 2.05 36.27 -35.23
C ASP A 528 3.39 36.50 -35.98
N PHE A 529 4.52 36.04 -35.41
CA PHE A 529 5.85 36.30 -35.93
C PHE A 529 6.05 35.79 -37.37
N ASN A 530 6.21 36.72 -38.29
CA ASN A 530 6.55 36.38 -39.67
C ASN A 530 8.07 36.44 -39.86
N VAL A 531 8.70 35.29 -39.85
CA VAL A 531 10.15 35.11 -39.99
C VAL A 531 10.75 35.78 -41.23
N LEU A 532 9.97 35.91 -42.30
CA LEU A 532 10.43 36.47 -43.53
C LEU A 532 10.39 38.03 -43.57
N SER A 533 9.58 38.62 -42.70
CA SER A 533 9.37 40.08 -42.70
C SER A 533 10.43 40.81 -41.87
N TYR A 534 11.10 40.15 -40.93
CA TYR A 534 12.07 40.78 -40.04
C TYR A 534 13.47 40.23 -40.26
N ARG A 535 14.44 41.13 -40.42
CA ARG A 535 15.86 40.78 -40.62
C ARG A 535 16.57 40.44 -39.33
N ASN A 536 16.11 41.04 -38.24
CA ASN A 536 16.65 40.86 -36.91
C ASN A 536 15.52 40.68 -35.92
N ILE A 537 15.69 39.80 -34.96
CA ILE A 537 14.71 39.61 -33.87
C ILE A 537 14.54 40.90 -33.08
N ASN A 538 15.57 41.75 -33.01
CA ASN A 538 15.53 43.05 -32.36
C ASN A 538 14.50 44.01 -32.95
N ASP A 539 14.13 43.82 -34.22
CA ASP A 539 13.13 44.65 -34.90
C ASP A 539 11.69 44.28 -34.48
N TYR A 540 11.52 43.18 -33.75
CA TYR A 540 10.22 42.65 -33.39
C TYR A 540 10.00 42.51 -31.86
N PHE A 541 11.04 42.05 -31.15
CA PHE A 541 11.00 41.88 -29.68
C PHE A 541 11.79 42.98 -28.98
N ASP A 542 11.22 43.49 -27.90
CA ASP A 542 11.86 44.50 -27.06
C ASP A 542 13.01 43.90 -26.22
N ILE A 543 13.86 44.79 -25.66
CA ILE A 543 15.04 44.35 -24.89
C ILE A 543 14.63 43.48 -23.67
N GLU A 544 13.53 43.82 -22.98
CA GLU A 544 13.02 43.09 -21.83
C GLU A 544 12.48 41.71 -22.24
N GLU A 545 11.87 41.58 -23.41
CA GLU A 545 11.37 40.32 -23.94
C GLU A 545 12.49 39.37 -24.37
N LYS A 546 13.69 39.90 -24.69
CA LYS A 546 14.87 39.10 -25.06
C LYS A 546 15.61 38.56 -23.84
N SER A 547 15.44 39.19 -22.68
CA SER A 547 16.06 38.75 -21.44
C SER A 547 15.30 37.59 -20.78
N ILE A 548 14.25 37.05 -21.43
CA ILE A 548 13.47 35.93 -20.93
C ILE A 548 14.34 34.67 -21.00
N ASP A 549 14.42 34.00 -19.87
CA ASP A 549 14.94 32.63 -19.82
C ASP A 549 13.95 31.69 -20.54
N PRO A 550 14.35 31.04 -21.64
CA PRO A 550 13.47 30.14 -22.38
C PRO A 550 12.90 29.00 -21.54
N GLU A 551 13.67 28.48 -20.59
CA GLU A 551 13.25 27.38 -19.72
C GLU A 551 12.16 27.84 -18.75
N GLU A 552 12.37 28.97 -18.08
CA GLU A 552 11.38 29.58 -17.20
C GLU A 552 10.11 29.96 -17.97
N PHE A 553 10.25 30.56 -19.14
CA PHE A 553 9.11 30.94 -19.98
C PHE A 553 8.26 29.74 -20.38
N ILE A 554 8.87 28.66 -20.87
CA ILE A 554 8.13 27.44 -21.23
C ILE A 554 7.43 26.85 -20.02
N SER A 555 8.06 26.80 -18.86
CA SER A 555 7.42 26.29 -17.63
C SER A 555 6.19 27.14 -17.22
N GLN A 556 6.29 28.46 -17.32
CA GLN A 556 5.21 29.40 -17.04
C GLN A 556 4.08 29.42 -18.10
N THR A 557 4.33 28.91 -19.30
CA THR A 557 3.30 28.80 -20.35
C THR A 557 2.53 27.47 -20.33
N LEU A 558 2.85 26.57 -19.41
CA LEU A 558 2.08 25.34 -19.21
C LEU A 558 0.75 25.65 -18.54
N LYS A 559 -0.33 25.15 -19.13
CA LYS A 559 -1.68 25.22 -18.62
C LYS A 559 -2.13 23.82 -18.21
N LYS A 560 -2.46 23.66 -16.94
CA LYS A 560 -3.08 22.44 -16.42
C LYS A 560 -4.54 22.72 -16.10
N GLN A 561 -5.42 21.83 -16.51
CA GLN A 561 -6.84 21.86 -16.17
C GLN A 561 -7.24 20.48 -15.72
N SER A 562 -7.69 20.38 -14.48
CA SER A 562 -8.16 19.13 -13.89
C SER A 562 -9.65 19.17 -13.67
N LEU A 563 -10.30 18.07 -14.05
CA LEU A 563 -11.73 17.86 -13.86
C LEU A 563 -11.94 16.51 -13.19
N VAL A 564 -12.68 16.51 -12.11
CA VAL A 564 -13.13 15.26 -11.47
C VAL A 564 -14.28 14.67 -12.28
N LYS A 565 -14.19 13.39 -12.59
CA LYS A 565 -15.16 12.66 -13.40
C LYS A 565 -15.63 11.37 -12.72
N ILE A 566 -16.90 11.02 -12.95
CA ILE A 566 -17.48 9.71 -12.64
C ILE A 566 -17.27 8.81 -13.85
N ASN A 567 -16.73 7.61 -13.62
CA ASN A 567 -16.52 6.60 -14.66
C ASN A 567 -15.85 7.13 -15.94
N GLU A 568 -14.98 8.14 -15.79
CA GLU A 568 -14.18 8.78 -16.85
C GLU A 568 -15.03 9.61 -17.86
N THR A 569 -16.33 9.71 -17.69
CA THR A 569 -17.24 10.35 -18.67
C THR A 569 -17.86 11.65 -18.19
N GLU A 570 -18.44 11.67 -16.98
CA GLU A 570 -19.25 12.81 -16.51
C GLU A 570 -18.48 13.67 -15.52
N ASN A 571 -18.49 15.00 -15.71
CA ASN A 571 -17.92 15.93 -14.77
C ASN A 571 -18.66 15.88 -13.43
N TYR A 572 -17.92 15.86 -12.34
CA TYR A 572 -18.47 15.69 -11.02
C TYR A 572 -17.83 16.65 -9.99
N LYS A 573 -18.62 17.12 -9.04
CA LYS A 573 -18.15 17.90 -7.90
C LYS A 573 -18.51 17.15 -6.62
N PRO A 574 -17.54 16.51 -5.95
CA PRO A 574 -17.79 15.79 -4.72
C PRO A 574 -18.30 16.70 -3.59
N SER A 575 -19.27 16.23 -2.81
CA SER A 575 -19.68 16.84 -1.55
C SER A 575 -18.58 16.71 -0.51
N GLU A 576 -18.66 17.44 0.61
CA GLU A 576 -17.63 17.39 1.68
C GLU A 576 -17.41 15.96 2.23
N GLY A 577 -18.50 15.22 2.46
CA GLY A 577 -18.39 13.82 2.88
C GLY A 577 -17.74 12.91 1.84
N GLU A 578 -17.99 13.16 0.55
CA GLU A 578 -17.35 12.41 -0.54
C GLU A 578 -15.88 12.80 -0.73
N GLN A 579 -15.53 14.05 -0.47
CA GLN A 579 -14.12 14.49 -0.45
C GLN A 579 -13.35 13.77 0.66
N ALA A 580 -13.95 13.61 1.86
CA ALA A 580 -13.38 12.82 2.94
C ALA A 580 -13.16 11.35 2.51
N ILE A 581 -14.15 10.74 1.88
CA ILE A 581 -14.05 9.39 1.35
C ILE A 581 -12.90 9.26 0.33
N LEU A 582 -12.81 10.17 -0.61
CA LEU A 582 -11.79 10.14 -1.66
C LEU A 582 -10.38 10.35 -1.08
N THR A 583 -10.21 11.26 -0.13
CA THR A 583 -8.93 11.51 0.55
C THR A 583 -8.46 10.26 1.33
N ILE A 584 -9.34 9.67 2.13
CA ILE A 584 -9.02 8.45 2.89
C ILE A 584 -8.75 7.28 1.94
N SER A 585 -9.57 7.12 0.88
CA SER A 585 -9.37 6.06 -0.10
C SER A 585 -8.00 6.17 -0.77
N SER A 586 -7.54 7.35 -1.15
CA SER A 586 -6.24 7.53 -1.80
C SER A 586 -5.09 7.11 -0.88
N ILE A 587 -5.18 7.42 0.42
CA ILE A 587 -4.19 7.01 1.42
C ILE A 587 -4.19 5.49 1.60
N LEU A 588 -5.38 4.89 1.71
CA LEU A 588 -5.51 3.45 1.93
C LEU A 588 -5.15 2.61 0.69
N GLU A 589 -5.28 3.17 -0.52
CA GLU A 589 -4.87 2.48 -1.76
C GLU A 589 -3.34 2.53 -1.97
N ASP A 590 -2.64 3.50 -1.42
CA ASP A 590 -1.18 3.55 -1.47
C ASP A 590 -0.55 2.58 -0.46
N THR A 591 -0.21 1.38 -0.92
CA THR A 591 0.43 0.33 -0.10
C THR A 591 1.92 0.55 0.13
N SER A 592 2.49 1.65 -0.32
CA SER A 592 3.93 1.94 -0.19
C SER A 592 4.34 2.39 1.21
N TYR A 593 3.39 2.78 2.07
CA TYR A 593 3.67 3.10 3.46
C TYR A 593 3.85 1.84 4.30
N ASP A 594 4.71 1.93 5.34
CA ASP A 594 4.93 0.87 6.31
C ASP A 594 4.04 1.05 7.55
N CYS A 595 3.75 2.32 7.88
CA CYS A 595 2.94 2.68 9.04
C CYS A 595 1.87 3.70 8.66
N TYR A 596 0.63 3.41 9.03
CA TYR A 596 -0.55 4.25 8.82
C TYR A 596 -1.08 4.70 10.17
N ILE A 597 -1.13 6.00 10.40
CA ILE A 597 -1.65 6.60 11.62
C ILE A 597 -2.83 7.48 11.27
N PHE A 598 -3.99 7.18 11.86
CA PHE A 598 -5.23 7.90 11.62
C PHE A 598 -5.78 8.44 12.94
N ASP A 599 -6.04 9.74 12.98
CA ASP A 599 -6.76 10.36 14.09
C ASP A 599 -8.20 10.67 13.68
N GLU A 600 -9.17 10.10 14.40
CA GLU A 600 -10.62 10.18 14.12
C GLU A 600 -10.98 9.83 12.67
N ILE A 601 -10.54 8.64 12.21
CA ILE A 601 -10.70 8.18 10.81
C ILE A 601 -12.16 8.19 10.32
N GLU A 602 -13.12 8.03 11.22
CA GLU A 602 -14.55 7.99 10.90
C GLU A 602 -15.18 9.35 10.61
N ARG A 603 -14.49 10.44 10.89
CA ARG A 603 -15.05 11.77 10.77
C ARG A 603 -15.43 12.08 9.32
N GLY A 604 -16.67 12.50 9.12
CA GLY A 604 -17.21 12.76 7.79
C GLY A 604 -17.60 11.53 6.97
N LEU A 605 -17.42 10.30 7.52
CA LEU A 605 -17.74 9.06 6.83
C LEU A 605 -19.12 8.51 7.28
N GLY A 606 -19.88 7.99 6.33
CA GLY A 606 -21.12 7.27 6.63
C GLY A 606 -20.88 5.81 7.05
N ASN A 607 -21.71 5.27 7.94
CA ASN A 607 -21.58 3.90 8.45
C ASN A 607 -21.49 2.85 7.33
N LYS A 608 -22.23 3.01 6.24
CA LYS A 608 -22.15 2.10 5.09
C LYS A 608 -20.75 2.05 4.49
N TYR A 609 -20.10 3.19 4.34
CA TYR A 609 -18.73 3.25 3.84
C TYR A 609 -17.74 2.61 4.82
N ILE A 610 -17.91 2.89 6.11
CA ILE A 610 -17.08 2.30 7.17
C ILE A 610 -17.13 0.78 7.09
N THR A 611 -18.33 0.19 7.01
CA THR A 611 -18.49 -1.27 7.04
C THR A 611 -18.12 -1.96 5.72
N THR A 612 -18.44 -1.34 4.57
CA THR A 612 -18.26 -2.00 3.25
C THR A 612 -16.91 -1.74 2.60
N TYR A 613 -16.20 -0.66 2.98
CA TYR A 613 -14.91 -0.33 2.39
C TYR A 613 -13.80 -0.15 3.43
N LEU A 614 -13.99 0.72 4.43
CA LEU A 614 -12.92 1.11 5.34
C LEU A 614 -12.38 -0.08 6.14
N ILE A 615 -13.25 -0.80 6.83
CA ILE A 615 -12.86 -1.96 7.66
C ILE A 615 -12.20 -3.06 6.82
N PRO A 616 -12.78 -3.51 5.69
CA PRO A 616 -12.11 -4.47 4.79
C PRO A 616 -10.74 -4.01 4.31
N LYS A 617 -10.58 -2.71 4.00
CA LYS A 617 -9.31 -2.18 3.51
C LYS A 617 -8.25 -2.11 4.61
N ILE A 618 -8.63 -1.73 5.83
CA ILE A 618 -7.75 -1.78 7.01
C ILE A 618 -7.28 -3.22 7.26
N LYS A 619 -8.19 -4.20 7.19
CA LYS A 619 -7.82 -5.62 7.31
C LYS A 619 -6.92 -6.10 6.19
N TYR A 620 -7.12 -5.61 4.97
CA TYR A 620 -6.23 -5.90 3.86
C TYR A 620 -4.81 -5.35 4.10
N LEU A 621 -4.66 -4.12 4.57
CA LEU A 621 -3.35 -3.57 4.95
C LEU A 621 -2.66 -4.38 6.04
N ARG A 622 -3.42 -4.88 7.04
CA ARG A 622 -2.92 -5.83 8.03
C ARG A 622 -2.36 -7.09 7.38
N SER A 623 -3.06 -7.67 6.40
CA SER A 623 -2.59 -8.88 5.70
C SER A 623 -1.29 -8.67 4.93
N LEU A 624 -0.96 -7.41 4.59
CA LEU A 624 0.31 -7.01 3.99
C LEU A 624 1.42 -6.75 5.04
N GLY A 625 1.16 -7.00 6.33
CA GLY A 625 2.13 -6.77 7.41
C GLY A 625 2.36 -5.29 7.72
N LYS A 626 1.36 -4.42 7.50
CA LYS A 626 1.48 -2.99 7.80
C LYS A 626 1.14 -2.69 9.25
N ILE A 627 1.79 -1.67 9.80
CA ILE A 627 1.48 -1.12 11.12
C ILE A 627 0.33 -0.13 10.95
N ILE A 628 -0.76 -0.34 11.68
CA ILE A 628 -1.95 0.50 11.59
C ILE A 628 -2.29 0.98 13.00
N VAL A 629 -2.27 2.28 13.21
CA VAL A 629 -2.69 2.91 14.46
C VAL A 629 -3.84 3.86 14.16
N LEU A 630 -4.98 3.63 14.76
CA LEU A 630 -6.16 4.46 14.50
C LEU A 630 -6.84 4.87 15.80
N SER A 631 -7.12 6.18 15.95
CA SER A 631 -8.02 6.66 16.97
C SER A 631 -9.45 6.67 16.44
N THR A 632 -10.40 6.30 17.28
CA THR A 632 -11.80 6.26 16.90
C THR A 632 -12.74 6.43 18.09
N HIS A 633 -13.91 6.99 17.83
CA HIS A 633 -15.08 6.99 18.70
C HIS A 633 -16.20 6.07 18.17
N ASN A 634 -15.96 5.37 17.05
CA ASN A 634 -16.94 4.52 16.41
C ASN A 634 -16.72 3.05 16.81
N ALA A 635 -17.72 2.46 17.50
CA ALA A 635 -17.67 1.07 17.91
C ALA A 635 -17.48 0.09 16.74
N ASN A 636 -18.09 0.38 15.58
CA ASN A 636 -17.93 -0.48 14.41
C ASN A 636 -16.48 -0.58 13.97
N ILE A 637 -15.70 0.50 14.05
CA ILE A 637 -14.28 0.47 13.72
C ILE A 637 -13.49 -0.23 14.83
N ALA A 638 -13.70 0.19 16.08
CA ALA A 638 -12.95 -0.31 17.22
C ALA A 638 -13.08 -1.83 17.43
N VAL A 639 -14.24 -2.40 17.13
CA VAL A 639 -14.52 -3.84 17.32
C VAL A 639 -14.27 -4.63 16.04
N ASN A 640 -14.88 -4.21 14.91
CA ASN A 640 -14.87 -5.02 13.68
C ASN A 640 -13.55 -5.03 12.93
N THR A 641 -12.61 -4.13 13.26
CA THR A 641 -11.23 -4.24 12.73
C THR A 641 -10.44 -5.37 13.38
N LEU A 642 -10.94 -5.94 14.51
CA LEU A 642 -10.30 -7.00 15.28
C LEU A 642 -8.86 -6.61 15.66
N PRO A 643 -8.66 -5.52 16.41
CA PRO A 643 -7.32 -5.04 16.74
C PRO A 643 -6.57 -6.01 17.66
N ILE A 644 -5.27 -6.10 17.47
CA ILE A 644 -4.39 -6.90 18.33
C ILE A 644 -4.23 -6.26 19.71
N THR A 645 -4.21 -4.93 19.74
CA THR A 645 -4.16 -4.16 20.99
C THR A 645 -5.05 -2.95 20.93
N THR A 646 -5.52 -2.56 22.09
CA THR A 646 -6.29 -1.33 22.30
C THR A 646 -5.62 -0.49 23.38
N LEU A 647 -5.52 0.80 23.11
CA LEU A 647 -5.03 1.81 24.05
C LEU A 647 -6.20 2.68 24.48
N TYR A 648 -6.51 2.64 25.74
CA TYR A 648 -7.50 3.53 26.34
C TYR A 648 -6.82 4.76 26.92
N CYS A 649 -7.22 5.92 26.41
CA CYS A 649 -6.73 7.20 26.90
C CYS A 649 -7.73 7.81 27.90
N ASN A 650 -7.24 8.17 29.08
CA ASN A 650 -7.98 8.88 30.10
C ASN A 650 -7.23 10.15 30.49
N TYR A 651 -7.95 11.13 31.03
CA TYR A 651 -7.36 12.36 31.54
C TYR A 651 -7.71 12.54 33.02
N ASP A 652 -6.71 12.75 33.82
CA ASP A 652 -6.84 13.10 35.23
C ASP A 652 -6.20 14.48 35.48
N VAL A 653 -6.77 15.25 36.39
CA VAL A 653 -6.30 16.61 36.67
C VAL A 653 -4.90 16.63 37.28
N GLU A 654 -4.57 15.61 38.09
CA GLU A 654 -3.29 15.50 38.81
C GLU A 654 -2.20 14.88 37.91
N ASP A 655 -2.53 13.78 37.23
CA ASP A 655 -1.59 13.01 36.42
C ASP A 655 -1.60 13.32 34.93
N LYS A 656 -2.53 14.17 34.47
CA LYS A 656 -2.76 14.51 33.06
C LYS A 656 -3.20 13.32 32.22
N ASN A 657 -2.46 12.98 31.18
CA ASN A 657 -2.82 11.88 30.29
C ASN A 657 -2.40 10.55 30.90
N ILE A 658 -3.35 9.67 31.16
CA ILE A 658 -3.15 8.30 31.66
C ILE A 658 -3.51 7.33 30.53
N TYR A 659 -2.67 6.34 30.32
CA TYR A 659 -2.85 5.35 29.26
C TYR A 659 -2.98 3.95 29.85
N TYR A 660 -3.91 3.18 29.29
CA TYR A 660 -4.12 1.77 29.60
C TYR A 660 -3.97 0.97 28.32
N VAL A 661 -3.33 -0.18 28.40
CA VAL A 661 -3.05 -1.07 27.26
C VAL A 661 -3.73 -2.42 27.51
N GLY A 662 -4.38 -2.94 26.51
CA GLY A 662 -5.02 -4.25 26.59
C GLY A 662 -5.67 -4.67 25.29
N ASN A 663 -6.68 -5.54 25.39
CA ASN A 663 -7.45 -5.96 24.21
C ASN A 663 -8.87 -6.41 24.59
N MET A 664 -9.75 -6.44 23.60
CA MET A 664 -11.15 -6.85 23.80
C MET A 664 -11.30 -8.34 24.12
N TYR A 665 -10.36 -9.17 23.72
CA TYR A 665 -10.45 -10.64 23.88
C TYR A 665 -10.26 -11.05 25.33
N SER A 666 -9.28 -10.46 26.01
CA SER A 666 -9.03 -10.67 27.44
C SER A 666 -9.95 -9.84 28.34
N ASN A 667 -10.73 -8.93 27.76
CA ASN A 667 -11.57 -7.97 28.49
C ASN A 667 -10.81 -7.16 29.55
N CYS A 668 -9.54 -6.89 29.32
CA CYS A 668 -8.63 -6.29 30.26
C CYS A 668 -7.90 -5.09 29.65
N LEU A 669 -7.74 -4.03 30.45
CA LEU A 669 -6.93 -2.84 30.17
C LEU A 669 -6.05 -2.60 31.39
N GLU A 670 -4.74 -2.70 31.23
CA GLU A 670 -3.75 -2.51 32.29
C GLU A 670 -3.14 -1.12 32.21
N GLY A 671 -3.13 -0.41 33.32
CA GLY A 671 -2.53 0.92 33.44
C GLY A 671 -1.01 0.86 33.25
N VAL A 672 -0.49 1.73 32.40
CA VAL A 672 0.93 1.72 32.03
C VAL A 672 1.83 2.26 33.14
N VAL A 673 1.28 3.03 34.06
CA VAL A 673 2.02 3.65 35.18
C VAL A 673 1.70 2.99 36.52
N ASP A 674 0.43 2.75 36.79
CA ASP A 674 -0.08 2.33 38.10
C ASP A 674 -0.47 0.85 38.18
N SER A 675 -0.37 0.11 37.06
CA SER A 675 -0.80 -1.29 36.92
C SER A 675 -2.27 -1.53 37.35
N GLN A 676 -3.10 -0.48 37.34
CA GLN A 676 -4.52 -0.60 37.58
C GLN A 676 -5.16 -1.42 36.45
N ILE A 677 -6.03 -2.36 36.80
CA ILE A 677 -6.74 -3.17 35.82
C ILE A 677 -8.16 -2.63 35.65
N LEU A 678 -8.54 -2.31 34.41
CA LEU A 678 -9.88 -1.89 34.03
C LEU A 678 -10.51 -2.94 33.09
N THR A 679 -11.84 -3.02 33.11
CA THR A 679 -12.59 -3.88 32.19
C THR A 679 -12.70 -3.17 30.84
N TRP A 680 -12.22 -3.81 29.75
CA TRP A 680 -12.27 -3.26 28.42
C TRP A 680 -13.71 -2.97 27.97
N GLU A 681 -14.63 -3.91 28.20
CA GLU A 681 -16.05 -3.81 27.84
C GLU A 681 -16.73 -2.60 28.45
N ASP A 682 -16.52 -2.33 29.75
CA ASP A 682 -17.09 -1.17 30.41
C ASP A 682 -16.63 0.15 29.78
N LYS A 683 -15.34 0.24 29.49
CA LYS A 683 -14.77 1.45 28.87
C LYS A 683 -15.22 1.61 27.43
N ALA A 684 -15.30 0.52 26.66
CA ALA A 684 -15.82 0.52 25.31
C ALA A 684 -17.30 0.94 25.27
N LEU A 685 -18.14 0.38 26.13
CA LEU A 685 -19.56 0.76 26.21
C LEU A 685 -19.75 2.24 26.55
N ILE A 686 -18.94 2.80 27.45
CA ILE A 686 -19.03 4.22 27.83
C ILE A 686 -18.59 5.13 26.68
N HIS A 687 -17.44 4.86 26.06
CA HIS A 687 -16.79 5.81 25.15
C HIS A 687 -17.07 5.58 23.65
N LEU A 688 -17.49 4.36 23.28
CA LEU A 688 -17.80 4.01 21.90
C LEU A 688 -19.31 3.92 21.64
N GLU A 689 -20.09 3.46 22.64
CA GLU A 689 -21.53 3.21 22.52
C GLU A 689 -22.41 4.23 23.26
N GLY A 690 -21.81 5.12 24.03
CA GLY A 690 -22.49 6.17 24.78
C GLY A 690 -23.03 5.75 26.15
N ASN A 691 -23.03 4.54 26.52
CA ASN A 691 -23.16 3.77 27.76
C ASN A 691 -24.01 2.50 27.56
N ALA A 692 -24.01 1.60 28.56
CA ALA A 692 -24.75 0.34 28.52
C ALA A 692 -26.27 0.54 28.34
N ASN A 693 -26.86 1.58 28.96
CA ASN A 693 -28.27 1.86 28.80
C ASN A 693 -28.66 2.25 27.38
N MET A 694 -27.90 3.14 26.75
CA MET A 694 -28.13 3.56 25.35
C MET A 694 -27.93 2.38 24.37
N PHE A 695 -26.95 1.53 24.62
CA PHE A 695 -26.75 0.30 23.86
C PHE A 695 -27.96 -0.64 23.98
N ASN A 696 -28.44 -0.88 25.19
CA ASN A 696 -29.61 -1.72 25.43
C ASN A 696 -30.91 -1.14 24.84
N VAL A 697 -31.11 0.16 24.91
CA VAL A 697 -32.26 0.82 24.23
C VAL A 697 -32.23 0.57 22.74
N ARG A 698 -31.05 0.77 22.08
CA ARG A 698 -30.90 0.49 20.65
C ARG A 698 -31.18 -0.98 20.32
N ARG A 699 -30.60 -1.90 21.09
CA ARG A 699 -30.84 -3.34 20.95
C ARG A 699 -32.32 -3.69 21.04
N ASN A 700 -33.03 -3.16 22.03
CA ASN A 700 -34.47 -3.39 22.22
C ASN A 700 -35.31 -2.78 21.07
N VAL A 701 -34.95 -1.58 20.58
CA VAL A 701 -35.65 -0.93 19.46
C VAL A 701 -35.46 -1.71 18.16
N TYR A 702 -34.30 -2.27 17.92
CA TYR A 702 -34.04 -3.08 16.73
C TYR A 702 -34.53 -4.54 16.85
N GLY A 703 -34.94 -4.99 18.04
CA GLY A 703 -35.46 -6.34 18.25
C GLY A 703 -34.39 -7.43 18.18
N ILE A 704 -33.16 -7.10 18.56
CA ILE A 704 -31.99 -7.99 18.50
C ILE A 704 -31.68 -8.54 19.90
#